data_6c17fa02d66970bd3b883578ee07cd13
#
_entry.id   6c17fa02d66970bd3b883578ee07cd13
#
_cell.length_a   1.000
_cell.length_b   1.000
_cell.length_c   1.000
_cell.angle_alpha   90.00
_cell.angle_beta   90.00
_cell.angle_gamma   90.00
#
_symmetry.space_group_name_H-M   'P 1'
#
loop_
_entity.id
_entity.type
_entity.pdbx_description
1 polymer ?
#
loop_
_entity_poly.entity_id
_entity_poly.type
_entity_poly.pdbx_seq_one_letter_code
_entity_poly.pdbx_strand_id
1 'polypeptide(L)'
;MKKKYVFNALCGSAMLMTVATMSSAKTTKRLTTKQTDPLASHVDYTIRPQDDFFEYANGRWFKRHPIPASEQSTGIFQLIQDTINAQVLNICKSAASKEELPGSNKQKIGDFYFSGMDSVSLNKNGINDLKYDLAKIDGIKDLNGIAYESSYIHMASASPLFSFYVTQDDKNSSKYQVYITQGGLSMPDRNYYVDTDAKSKVIRDKFVKYVADMFSIMGCDNDKAKKSAAKLMEMETALANVSRKREDTRDPFANYNKMSIDSLKALVPNFNWASFISGIGLAKVDSVVVGQPEFLTGLNGFLQKYSVDDWKNYLKFHYLNGLAPYVDDNTYMKYFDFYSATLRGIQEPRPRWKRVVTNTNDALGDLIGQVYVNEYLPKGTKDKLTEIGKAIQAEFAQRIKTLDWMSEPTKQKALYKLNAVMMKMGYPDKWKNMSSMHIDRSSYVKNVISNNKWETEYMIHKYGKPVDRTEWDMEPQTYNAYYNPSNNEIVIPGCNIIVPGYERKMADDAILYAVIGGTIGHEITHGFDDQGCNYDANGNLANWWTKDDKNKFDARTKKIVNQFNGYVAVDNLHINGELTQGENIADLGGIIMAYESFKKTEQYKKNINIAGLNPSKRFFLGYALEWMVNTRPEAIANQVKSNEHSPEKWRVIGPLSNMTDFYSTFGVKPGDKMWRSKDERVKIW
;
A
#
# COMPACT_ATOMS: atom_id res chain seq x y z
N MET A 1 -53.02 -33.47 20.55
CA MET A 1 -53.82 -33.86 19.39
C MET A 1 -52.92 -33.72 18.16
N LYS A 2 -52.26 -34.75 17.71
CA LYS A 2 -52.59 -35.77 16.67
C LYS A 2 -53.18 -35.15 15.41
N LYS A 3 -52.35 -35.17 14.33
CA LYS A 3 -52.46 -35.98 13.08
C LYS A 3 -51.40 -35.40 12.11
N LYS A 4 -50.40 -36.10 11.66
CA LYS A 4 -50.16 -37.33 10.90
C LYS A 4 -50.48 -37.25 9.39
N TYR A 5 -49.39 -37.49 8.61
CA TYR A 5 -49.20 -38.28 7.36
C TYR A 5 -49.71 -37.67 6.04
N VAL A 6 -49.13 -37.90 4.84
CA VAL A 6 -48.62 -39.14 4.23
C VAL A 6 -47.67 -38.84 3.05
N PHE A 7 -46.65 -39.65 2.90
CA PHE A 7 -45.87 -40.00 1.74
C PHE A 7 -46.72 -40.46 0.54
N ASN A 8 -46.27 -40.19 -0.69
CA ASN A 8 -46.35 -41.18 -1.75
C ASN A 8 -45.30 -40.92 -2.86
N ALA A 9 -44.46 -41.94 -3.05
CA ALA A 9 -43.68 -42.19 -4.25
C ALA A 9 -44.50 -43.15 -5.17
N LEU A 10 -44.31 -43.04 -6.45
CA LEU A 10 -44.37 -44.20 -7.39
C LEU A 10 -44.10 -43.76 -8.84
N CYS A 11 -43.03 -44.30 -9.40
CA CYS A 11 -42.88 -45.15 -10.57
C CYS A 11 -43.37 -44.65 -11.93
N GLY A 12 -42.53 -44.35 -12.83
CA GLY A 12 -41.99 -45.10 -13.94
C GLY A 12 -42.94 -45.50 -15.07
N SER A 13 -42.65 -45.07 -16.28
CA SER A 13 -42.86 -45.89 -17.49
C SER A 13 -42.07 -45.35 -18.67
N ALA A 14 -41.21 -46.18 -19.20
CA ALA A 14 -40.49 -45.99 -20.45
C ALA A 14 -41.50 -46.19 -21.64
N MET A 15 -41.36 -45.35 -22.66
CA MET A 15 -41.87 -45.63 -23.98
C MET A 15 -40.91 -45.21 -25.07
N LEU A 16 -40.25 -46.17 -25.69
CA LEU A 16 -39.56 -46.03 -26.97
C LEU A 16 -40.57 -45.73 -28.09
N MET A 17 -40.25 -44.75 -28.92
CA MET A 17 -40.66 -44.76 -30.33
C MET A 17 -39.68 -43.96 -31.21
N THR A 18 -38.97 -44.73 -32.00
CA THR A 18 -38.50 -44.61 -33.40
C THR A 18 -38.30 -43.23 -34.03
N VAL A 19 -37.11 -43.07 -34.41
CA VAL A 19 -36.44 -42.43 -35.54
C VAL A 19 -37.33 -41.89 -36.65
N ALA A 20 -37.24 -40.61 -36.92
CA ALA A 20 -37.36 -40.02 -38.26
C ALA A 20 -36.31 -38.93 -38.41
N THR A 21 -35.30 -39.22 -39.24
CA THR A 21 -34.29 -38.32 -39.72
C THR A 21 -34.90 -37.22 -40.59
N MET A 22 -34.83 -35.96 -40.17
CA MET A 22 -34.83 -34.82 -41.08
C MET A 22 -33.65 -33.89 -40.73
N SER A 23 -32.63 -34.01 -41.54
CA SER A 23 -31.51 -33.10 -41.63
C SER A 23 -32.02 -31.70 -42.00
N SER A 24 -32.00 -30.79 -41.05
CA SER A 24 -32.07 -29.36 -41.35
C SER A 24 -30.86 -28.70 -40.65
N ALA A 25 -29.80 -28.56 -41.43
CA ALA A 25 -28.62 -27.78 -41.04
C ALA A 25 -29.03 -26.32 -40.83
N LYS A 26 -29.47 -25.97 -39.63
CA LYS A 26 -29.46 -24.60 -39.17
C LYS A 26 -28.03 -24.23 -38.81
N THR A 27 -27.32 -23.59 -39.76
CA THR A 27 -26.09 -22.85 -39.53
C THR A 27 -26.39 -21.79 -38.49
N THR A 28 -26.17 -22.11 -37.22
CA THR A 28 -26.09 -21.12 -36.16
C THR A 28 -24.85 -20.27 -36.47
N LYS A 29 -25.04 -19.12 -37.14
CA LYS A 29 -24.07 -18.04 -37.14
C LYS A 29 -23.79 -17.76 -35.69
N ARG A 30 -22.66 -18.28 -35.16
CA ARG A 30 -22.03 -17.74 -33.97
C ARG A 30 -21.77 -16.26 -34.28
N LEU A 31 -22.62 -15.39 -33.75
CA LEU A 31 -22.30 -13.99 -33.61
C LEU A 31 -21.05 -13.95 -32.74
N THR A 32 -19.89 -13.92 -33.36
CA THR A 32 -18.67 -13.44 -32.72
C THR A 32 -18.97 -11.99 -32.36
N THR A 33 -19.41 -11.74 -31.14
CA THR A 33 -19.38 -10.42 -30.57
C THR A 33 -17.93 -9.96 -30.70
N LYS A 34 -17.66 -9.04 -31.63
CA LYS A 34 -16.38 -8.38 -31.76
C LYS A 34 -16.07 -7.81 -30.38
N GLN A 35 -15.12 -8.41 -29.69
CA GLN A 35 -14.73 -7.95 -28.36
C GLN A 35 -14.31 -6.50 -28.52
N THR A 36 -15.05 -5.59 -27.92
CA THR A 36 -14.79 -4.15 -28.02
C THR A 36 -13.48 -3.89 -27.31
N ASP A 37 -12.54 -3.21 -27.96
CA ASP A 37 -11.29 -2.84 -27.35
C ASP A 37 -11.53 -2.07 -26.03
N PRO A 38 -10.94 -2.46 -24.91
CA PRO A 38 -11.20 -1.85 -23.61
C PRO A 38 -10.97 -0.34 -23.63
N LEU A 39 -9.85 0.14 -24.14
CA LEU A 39 -9.52 1.57 -24.19
C LEU A 39 -10.58 2.37 -24.96
N ALA A 40 -10.91 1.94 -26.18
CA ALA A 40 -11.91 2.62 -26.99
C ALA A 40 -13.31 2.61 -26.36
N SER A 41 -13.63 1.60 -25.54
CA SER A 41 -14.92 1.48 -24.87
C SER A 41 -15.06 2.37 -23.63
N HIS A 42 -13.95 2.81 -23.04
CA HIS A 42 -13.91 3.66 -21.84
C HIS A 42 -14.05 5.15 -22.13
N VAL A 43 -13.68 5.58 -23.36
CA VAL A 43 -13.61 7.00 -23.75
C VAL A 43 -14.97 7.66 -23.68
N ASP A 44 -15.05 8.80 -23.01
CA ASP A 44 -16.19 9.70 -23.01
C ASP A 44 -15.98 10.85 -23.99
N TYR A 45 -16.49 10.71 -25.20
CA TYR A 45 -16.35 11.70 -26.26
C TYR A 45 -17.12 13.01 -26.00
N THR A 46 -17.89 13.13 -24.92
CA THR A 46 -18.54 14.38 -24.53
C THR A 46 -17.58 15.31 -23.77
N ILE A 47 -16.45 14.79 -23.30
CA ILE A 47 -15.40 15.53 -22.61
C ILE A 47 -14.28 15.88 -23.60
N ARG A 48 -13.76 17.10 -23.50
CA ARG A 48 -12.59 17.50 -24.31
C ARG A 48 -11.30 16.97 -23.65
N PRO A 49 -10.47 16.21 -24.38
CA PRO A 49 -9.21 15.66 -23.81
C PRO A 49 -8.22 16.75 -23.38
N GLN A 50 -8.34 17.97 -23.94
CA GLN A 50 -7.52 19.12 -23.61
C GLN A 50 -7.90 19.78 -22.28
N ASP A 51 -9.11 19.52 -21.78
CA ASP A 51 -9.62 20.11 -20.54
C ASP A 51 -9.56 19.14 -19.36
N ASP A 52 -9.88 17.86 -19.58
CA ASP A 52 -9.84 16.81 -18.57
C ASP A 52 -9.57 15.45 -19.24
N PHE A 53 -8.31 15.11 -19.37
CA PHE A 53 -7.92 13.87 -20.03
C PHE A 53 -8.30 12.62 -19.23
N PHE A 54 -8.32 12.72 -17.89
CA PHE A 54 -8.70 11.60 -17.04
C PHE A 54 -10.18 11.21 -17.25
N GLU A 55 -11.07 12.19 -17.23
CA GLU A 55 -12.50 11.98 -17.48
C GLU A 55 -12.75 11.60 -18.96
N TYR A 56 -12.02 12.21 -19.91
CA TYR A 56 -12.10 11.82 -21.31
C TYR A 56 -11.80 10.33 -21.51
N ALA A 57 -10.70 9.85 -20.94
CA ALA A 57 -10.25 8.49 -21.13
C ALA A 57 -11.11 7.44 -20.42
N ASN A 58 -11.68 7.75 -19.25
CA ASN A 58 -12.28 6.80 -18.33
C ASN A 58 -13.78 7.06 -18.02
N GLY A 59 -14.29 8.24 -18.33
CA GLY A 59 -15.61 8.72 -17.87
C GLY A 59 -16.77 7.83 -18.29
N ARG A 60 -16.72 7.23 -19.50
CA ARG A 60 -17.77 6.30 -19.93
C ARG A 60 -17.76 4.99 -19.12
N TRP A 61 -16.59 4.54 -18.65
CA TRP A 61 -16.49 3.39 -17.76
C TRP A 61 -17.06 3.74 -16.38
N PHE A 62 -16.67 4.85 -15.77
CA PHE A 62 -17.15 5.29 -14.46
C PHE A 62 -18.67 5.42 -14.40
N LYS A 63 -19.31 5.97 -15.45
CA LYS A 63 -20.77 6.07 -15.55
C LYS A 63 -21.50 4.74 -15.48
N ARG A 64 -20.84 3.65 -15.88
CA ARG A 64 -21.39 2.28 -15.90
C ARG A 64 -21.02 1.45 -14.68
N HIS A 65 -20.02 1.88 -13.93
CA HIS A 65 -19.46 1.16 -12.79
C HIS A 65 -19.41 2.09 -11.58
N PRO A 66 -20.55 2.35 -10.93
CA PRO A 66 -20.57 3.15 -9.71
C PRO A 66 -19.77 2.44 -8.60
N ILE A 67 -19.29 3.21 -7.63
CA ILE A 67 -18.54 2.67 -6.50
C ILE A 67 -19.44 1.74 -5.68
N PRO A 68 -19.08 0.46 -5.50
CA PRO A 68 -19.85 -0.47 -4.67
C PRO A 68 -19.97 0.04 -3.22
N ALA A 69 -21.06 -0.31 -2.54
CA ALA A 69 -21.30 0.12 -1.16
C ALA A 69 -20.18 -0.34 -0.20
N SER A 70 -19.58 -1.50 -0.46
CA SER A 70 -18.51 -2.10 0.34
C SER A 70 -17.10 -1.62 -0.02
N GLU A 71 -16.96 -0.67 -0.97
CA GLU A 71 -15.65 -0.22 -1.43
C GLU A 71 -15.49 1.28 -1.29
N GLN A 72 -14.26 1.75 -1.09
CA GLN A 72 -13.93 3.18 -1.09
C GLN A 72 -13.79 3.76 -2.49
N SER A 73 -13.53 2.90 -3.49
CA SER A 73 -13.29 3.29 -4.87
C SER A 73 -13.72 2.18 -5.83
N THR A 74 -13.79 2.51 -7.12
CA THR A 74 -13.96 1.55 -8.22
C THR A 74 -12.99 1.89 -9.34
N GLY A 75 -12.47 0.89 -10.04
CA GLY A 75 -11.53 1.10 -11.14
C GLY A 75 -10.58 -0.06 -11.35
N ILE A 76 -9.46 0.24 -12.01
CA ILE A 76 -8.47 -0.77 -12.43
C ILE A 76 -7.93 -1.56 -11.24
N PHE A 77 -7.58 -0.88 -10.13
CA PHE A 77 -7.02 -1.54 -8.94
C PHE A 77 -8.00 -2.53 -8.33
N GLN A 78 -9.31 -2.16 -8.29
CA GLN A 78 -10.35 -3.06 -7.81
C GLN A 78 -10.51 -4.28 -8.71
N LEU A 79 -10.48 -4.10 -10.04
CA LEU A 79 -10.62 -5.20 -11.01
C LEU A 79 -9.46 -6.20 -10.90
N ILE A 80 -8.23 -5.70 -10.79
CA ILE A 80 -7.04 -6.55 -10.62
C ILE A 80 -7.08 -7.25 -9.26
N GLN A 81 -7.37 -6.51 -8.17
CA GLN A 81 -7.45 -7.07 -6.84
C GLN A 81 -8.55 -8.15 -6.71
N ASP A 82 -9.69 -7.96 -7.39
CA ASP A 82 -10.75 -8.98 -7.41
C ASP A 82 -10.32 -10.25 -8.15
N THR A 83 -9.53 -10.10 -9.22
CA THR A 83 -8.92 -11.23 -9.94
C THR A 83 -7.94 -11.98 -9.02
N ILE A 84 -7.02 -11.25 -8.37
CA ILE A 84 -6.06 -11.84 -7.43
C ILE A 84 -6.78 -12.49 -6.25
N ASN A 85 -7.78 -11.84 -5.66
CA ASN A 85 -8.57 -12.39 -4.55
C ASN A 85 -9.28 -13.68 -4.92
N ALA A 86 -9.80 -13.80 -6.15
CA ALA A 86 -10.41 -15.04 -6.64
C ALA A 86 -9.38 -16.17 -6.77
N GLN A 87 -8.18 -15.87 -7.23
CA GLN A 87 -7.08 -16.82 -7.36
C GLN A 87 -6.59 -17.28 -5.97
N VAL A 88 -6.33 -16.35 -5.06
CA VAL A 88 -5.92 -16.62 -3.67
C VAL A 88 -7.03 -17.39 -2.92
N LEU A 89 -8.31 -17.06 -3.15
CA LEU A 89 -9.44 -17.84 -2.58
C LEU A 89 -9.40 -19.31 -2.98
N ASN A 90 -9.07 -19.59 -4.24
CA ASN A 90 -8.95 -20.97 -4.71
C ASN A 90 -7.80 -21.70 -3.99
N ILE A 91 -6.66 -21.05 -3.83
CA ILE A 91 -5.52 -21.58 -3.05
C ILE A 91 -5.94 -21.87 -1.60
N CYS A 92 -6.56 -20.90 -0.93
CA CYS A 92 -7.04 -21.04 0.45
C CYS A 92 -8.05 -22.18 0.61
N LYS A 93 -9.06 -22.25 -0.28
CA LYS A 93 -10.07 -23.32 -0.26
C LYS A 93 -9.46 -24.70 -0.51
N SER A 94 -8.53 -24.80 -1.45
CA SER A 94 -7.82 -26.05 -1.72
C SER A 94 -7.04 -26.52 -0.48
N ALA A 95 -6.32 -25.60 0.18
CA ALA A 95 -5.55 -25.88 1.37
C ALA A 95 -6.43 -26.24 2.59
N ALA A 96 -7.62 -25.62 2.72
CA ALA A 96 -8.54 -25.86 3.85
C ALA A 96 -9.44 -27.09 3.68
N SER A 97 -9.52 -27.66 2.46
CA SER A 97 -10.51 -28.70 2.10
C SER A 97 -10.30 -30.04 2.82
N LYS A 98 -9.11 -30.30 3.32
CA LYS A 98 -8.72 -31.51 4.06
C LYS A 98 -7.69 -31.18 5.13
N GLU A 99 -7.49 -32.10 6.07
CA GLU A 99 -6.39 -32.00 7.00
C GLU A 99 -5.08 -32.24 6.25
N GLU A 100 -4.17 -31.31 6.39
CA GLU A 100 -2.83 -31.35 5.82
C GLU A 100 -1.80 -31.69 6.90
N LEU A 101 -0.61 -32.10 6.49
CA LEU A 101 0.47 -32.46 7.43
C LEU A 101 0.80 -31.27 8.35
N PRO A 102 0.75 -31.43 9.68
CA PRO A 102 1.07 -30.36 10.63
C PRO A 102 2.40 -29.67 10.35
N GLY A 103 2.41 -28.34 10.38
CA GLY A 103 3.59 -27.52 10.08
C GLY A 103 3.89 -27.31 8.59
N SER A 104 3.17 -27.98 7.68
CA SER A 104 3.31 -27.75 6.23
C SER A 104 2.76 -26.38 5.81
N ASN A 105 3.27 -25.85 4.69
CA ASN A 105 2.77 -24.58 4.11
C ASN A 105 1.26 -24.64 3.83
N LYS A 106 0.78 -25.78 3.31
CA LYS A 106 -0.65 -25.98 3.03
C LYS A 106 -1.49 -25.97 4.31
N GLN A 107 -1.04 -26.63 5.38
CA GLN A 107 -1.72 -26.60 6.67
C GLN A 107 -1.84 -25.17 7.18
N LYS A 108 -0.76 -24.37 7.17
CA LYS A 108 -0.80 -22.98 7.64
C LYS A 108 -1.81 -22.14 6.86
N ILE A 109 -1.77 -22.19 5.52
CA ILE A 109 -2.73 -21.46 4.66
C ILE A 109 -4.15 -21.90 4.95
N GLY A 110 -4.38 -23.23 4.98
CA GLY A 110 -5.72 -23.79 5.18
C GLY A 110 -6.31 -23.47 6.55
N ASP A 111 -5.52 -23.58 7.60
CA ASP A 111 -5.98 -23.38 8.98
C ASP A 111 -6.15 -21.89 9.31
N PHE A 112 -5.29 -21.00 8.80
CA PHE A 112 -5.49 -19.56 8.93
C PHE A 112 -6.79 -19.12 8.25
N TYR A 113 -7.01 -19.54 7.00
CA TYR A 113 -8.23 -19.25 6.27
C TYR A 113 -9.47 -19.84 6.96
N PHE A 114 -9.40 -21.11 7.37
CA PHE A 114 -10.51 -21.81 8.06
C PHE A 114 -10.92 -21.06 9.33
N SER A 115 -9.96 -20.74 10.20
CA SER A 115 -10.23 -20.04 11.46
C SER A 115 -10.88 -18.66 11.25
N GLY A 116 -10.50 -17.94 10.19
CA GLY A 116 -11.13 -16.66 9.84
C GLY A 116 -12.54 -16.80 9.27
N MET A 117 -12.85 -17.94 8.62
CA MET A 117 -14.18 -18.23 8.08
C MET A 117 -15.15 -18.80 9.11
N ASP A 118 -14.67 -19.39 10.22
CA ASP A 118 -15.50 -19.92 11.30
C ASP A 118 -16.04 -18.79 12.20
N SER A 119 -17.08 -18.11 11.71
CA SER A 119 -17.74 -17.03 12.44
C SER A 119 -18.42 -17.50 13.73
N VAL A 120 -18.76 -18.77 13.83
CA VAL A 120 -19.42 -19.33 15.03
C VAL A 120 -18.43 -19.38 16.18
N SER A 121 -17.28 -19.99 15.99
CA SER A 121 -16.21 -20.04 17.01
C SER A 121 -15.67 -18.64 17.31
N LEU A 122 -15.46 -17.80 16.29
CA LEU A 122 -14.98 -16.43 16.43
C LEU A 122 -15.92 -15.61 17.33
N ASN A 123 -17.23 -15.58 17.08
CA ASN A 123 -18.20 -14.85 17.88
C ASN A 123 -18.40 -15.45 19.29
N LYS A 124 -18.23 -16.78 19.43
CA LYS A 124 -18.28 -17.44 20.74
C LYS A 124 -17.08 -17.09 21.61
N ASN A 125 -15.89 -17.06 21.04
CA ASN A 125 -14.65 -16.76 21.77
C ASN A 125 -14.54 -15.25 22.04
N GLY A 126 -14.73 -14.42 21.03
CA GLY A 126 -14.67 -12.97 21.13
C GLY A 126 -13.43 -12.48 21.86
N ILE A 127 -13.62 -11.50 22.74
CA ILE A 127 -12.55 -10.91 23.58
C ILE A 127 -11.88 -11.92 24.53
N ASN A 128 -12.47 -13.10 24.76
CA ASN A 128 -11.90 -14.07 25.70
C ASN A 128 -10.53 -14.59 25.25
N ASP A 129 -10.28 -14.66 23.96
CA ASP A 129 -8.97 -15.07 23.43
C ASP A 129 -7.85 -14.07 23.78
N LEU A 130 -8.19 -12.82 24.14
CA LEU A 130 -7.27 -11.75 24.50
C LEU A 130 -7.18 -11.51 26.02
N LYS A 131 -8.01 -12.15 26.83
CA LYS A 131 -8.10 -11.88 28.29
C LYS A 131 -6.77 -12.06 29.02
N TYR A 132 -5.98 -13.04 28.64
CA TYR A 132 -4.69 -13.29 29.27
C TYR A 132 -3.72 -12.11 29.10
N ASP A 133 -3.64 -11.57 27.89
CA ASP A 133 -2.74 -10.44 27.60
C ASP A 133 -3.28 -9.14 28.18
N LEU A 134 -4.60 -8.91 28.13
CA LEU A 134 -5.23 -7.76 28.82
C LEU A 134 -4.98 -7.79 30.32
N ALA A 135 -5.00 -8.98 30.95
CA ALA A 135 -4.71 -9.13 32.39
C ALA A 135 -3.24 -8.81 32.73
N LYS A 136 -2.28 -9.09 31.82
CA LYS A 136 -0.89 -8.67 32.01
C LYS A 136 -0.77 -7.14 32.03
N ILE A 137 -1.45 -6.45 31.12
CA ILE A 137 -1.47 -4.98 31.07
C ILE A 137 -2.12 -4.43 32.36
N ASP A 138 -3.21 -5.04 32.82
CA ASP A 138 -3.85 -4.66 34.12
C ASP A 138 -2.92 -4.86 35.33
N GLY A 139 -2.01 -5.84 35.26
CA GLY A 139 -1.01 -6.14 36.27
C GLY A 139 0.16 -5.16 36.36
N ILE A 140 0.32 -4.22 35.44
CA ILE A 140 1.39 -3.21 35.43
C ILE A 140 1.29 -2.33 36.69
N LYS A 141 2.43 -2.05 37.33
CA LYS A 141 2.48 -1.27 38.58
C LYS A 141 3.23 0.06 38.45
N ASP A 142 4.08 0.17 37.43
CA ASP A 142 4.97 1.31 37.25
C ASP A 142 5.36 1.50 35.77
N LEU A 143 6.17 2.52 35.47
CA LEU A 143 6.66 2.81 34.13
C LEU A 143 7.58 1.71 33.56
N ASN A 144 8.23 0.90 34.41
CA ASN A 144 9.03 -0.23 33.93
C ASN A 144 8.13 -1.31 33.30
N GLY A 145 6.99 -1.58 33.95
CA GLY A 145 5.96 -2.47 33.39
C GLY A 145 5.36 -1.92 32.10
N ILE A 146 5.15 -0.59 32.00
CA ILE A 146 4.70 0.04 30.76
C ILE A 146 5.71 -0.22 29.62
N ALA A 147 7.00 -0.04 29.87
CA ALA A 147 8.04 -0.28 28.85
C ALA A 147 8.09 -1.76 28.43
N TYR A 148 7.98 -2.69 29.38
CA TYR A 148 8.01 -4.12 29.09
C TYR A 148 6.77 -4.58 28.30
N GLU A 149 5.58 -4.24 28.74
CA GLU A 149 4.35 -4.67 28.04
C GLU A 149 4.15 -3.94 26.71
N SER A 150 4.67 -2.71 26.54
CA SER A 150 4.67 -2.07 25.23
C SER A 150 5.48 -2.86 24.19
N SER A 151 6.59 -3.50 24.58
CA SER A 151 7.36 -4.35 23.68
C SER A 151 6.57 -5.57 23.18
N TYR A 152 5.78 -6.19 24.06
CA TYR A 152 4.89 -7.27 23.68
C TYR A 152 3.83 -6.81 22.67
N ILE A 153 3.26 -5.62 22.90
CA ILE A 153 2.23 -5.07 21.98
C ILE A 153 2.84 -4.74 20.64
N HIS A 154 4.07 -4.21 20.58
CA HIS A 154 4.81 -4.02 19.34
C HIS A 154 5.01 -5.32 18.54
N MET A 155 5.18 -6.44 19.22
CA MET A 155 5.28 -7.74 18.55
C MET A 155 3.94 -8.30 18.12
N ALA A 156 2.87 -8.08 18.91
CA ALA A 156 1.63 -8.83 18.78
C ALA A 156 0.52 -8.11 18.01
N SER A 157 0.52 -6.76 17.98
CA SER A 157 -0.67 -6.02 17.59
C SER A 157 -0.41 -4.65 16.96
N ALA A 158 0.21 -3.72 17.68
CA ALA A 158 0.33 -2.32 17.30
C ALA A 158 1.65 -1.74 17.79
N SER A 159 1.98 -0.52 17.39
CA SER A 159 3.19 0.20 17.83
C SER A 159 2.81 1.38 18.74
N PRO A 160 2.47 1.12 20.04
CA PRO A 160 2.18 2.19 20.96
C PRO A 160 3.42 3.03 21.29
N LEU A 161 3.21 4.28 21.69
CA LEU A 161 4.24 5.24 22.11
C LEU A 161 5.11 5.79 20.98
N PHE A 162 5.76 4.93 20.22
CA PHE A 162 6.67 5.26 19.11
C PHE A 162 6.70 4.10 18.11
N SER A 163 7.26 4.34 16.92
CA SER A 163 7.57 3.26 15.98
C SER A 163 8.98 2.73 16.21
N PHE A 164 9.13 1.40 16.15
CA PHE A 164 10.40 0.69 16.33
C PHE A 164 10.56 -0.33 15.20
N TYR A 165 11.71 -0.31 14.53
CA TYR A 165 12.00 -1.28 13.48
C TYR A 165 13.52 -1.47 13.28
N VAL A 166 13.89 -2.56 12.61
CA VAL A 166 15.25 -2.87 12.19
C VAL A 166 15.27 -2.88 10.66
N THR A 167 16.08 -2.01 10.09
CA THR A 167 16.30 -1.92 8.65
C THR A 167 17.77 -1.63 8.36
N GLN A 168 18.15 -1.51 7.09
CA GLN A 168 19.51 -1.12 6.72
C GLN A 168 19.84 0.27 7.30
N ASP A 169 21.11 0.44 7.73
CA ASP A 169 21.62 1.73 8.18
C ASP A 169 21.77 2.66 6.97
N ASP A 170 21.04 3.78 6.97
CA ASP A 170 21.04 4.74 5.86
C ASP A 170 22.44 5.22 5.48
N LYS A 171 23.38 5.33 6.43
CA LYS A 171 24.77 5.72 6.13
C LYS A 171 25.74 4.54 5.94
N ASN A 172 25.26 3.33 6.15
CA ASN A 172 26.01 2.10 5.88
C ASN A 172 25.08 0.97 5.48
N SER A 173 24.61 0.98 4.24
CA SER A 173 23.62 0.04 3.68
C SER A 173 24.02 -1.44 3.75
N SER A 174 25.28 -1.75 4.10
CA SER A 174 25.74 -3.14 4.30
C SER A 174 25.41 -3.71 5.68
N LYS A 175 24.84 -2.90 6.59
CA LYS A 175 24.51 -3.29 7.97
C LYS A 175 23.06 -2.98 8.29
N TYR A 176 22.48 -3.77 9.18
CA TYR A 176 21.20 -3.46 9.79
C TYR A 176 21.37 -2.58 11.02
N GLN A 177 20.39 -1.71 11.28
CA GLN A 177 20.36 -0.78 12.38
C GLN A 177 18.95 -0.70 12.99
N VAL A 178 18.88 -0.40 14.28
CA VAL A 178 17.63 -0.12 15.00
C VAL A 178 17.22 1.32 14.77
N TYR A 179 15.97 1.52 14.40
CA TYR A 179 15.34 2.83 14.24
C TYR A 179 14.21 3.04 15.23
N ILE A 180 14.13 4.24 15.76
CA ILE A 180 13.03 4.71 16.63
C ILE A 180 12.52 6.02 16.04
N THR A 181 11.21 6.06 15.71
CA THR A 181 10.59 7.24 15.12
C THR A 181 9.29 7.61 15.85
N GLN A 182 8.79 8.81 15.57
CA GLN A 182 7.48 9.22 16.09
C GLN A 182 6.39 8.20 15.75
N GLY A 183 5.40 8.04 16.64
CA GLY A 183 4.33 7.06 16.51
C GLY A 183 3.31 7.17 17.63
N GLY A 184 2.56 6.08 17.89
CA GLY A 184 1.64 6.00 19.02
C GLY A 184 0.32 6.74 18.83
N LEU A 185 -0.04 7.13 17.59
CA LEU A 185 -1.33 7.71 17.25
C LEU A 185 -2.23 6.64 16.62
N SER A 186 -3.52 6.69 16.93
CA SER A 186 -4.51 5.75 16.39
C SER A 186 -5.19 6.26 15.13
N MET A 187 -5.40 7.57 14.98
CA MET A 187 -5.85 8.16 13.72
C MET A 187 -4.68 8.27 12.73
N PRO A 188 -4.94 8.26 11.41
CA PRO A 188 -3.91 8.09 10.37
C PRO A 188 -2.82 9.16 10.33
N ASP A 189 -3.10 10.37 10.81
CA ASP A 189 -2.16 11.48 10.82
C ASP A 189 -2.39 12.42 12.00
N ARG A 190 -1.32 13.13 12.43
CA ARG A 190 -1.39 14.13 13.51
C ARG A 190 -2.42 15.23 13.25
N ASN A 191 -2.67 15.57 12.00
CA ASN A 191 -3.61 16.62 11.61
C ASN A 191 -5.04 16.32 12.04
N TYR A 192 -5.45 15.06 12.15
CA TYR A 192 -6.75 14.68 12.70
C TYR A 192 -6.96 15.14 14.15
N TYR A 193 -5.87 15.27 14.92
CA TYR A 193 -5.91 15.72 16.32
C TYR A 193 -5.89 17.23 16.49
N VAL A 194 -5.17 17.94 15.60
CA VAL A 194 -4.81 19.35 15.77
C VAL A 194 -5.56 20.31 14.83
N ASP A 195 -6.08 19.85 13.71
CA ASP A 195 -6.84 20.70 12.78
C ASP A 195 -8.13 21.19 13.45
N THR A 196 -8.46 22.49 13.22
CA THR A 196 -9.58 23.17 13.89
C THR A 196 -10.86 23.23 13.04
N ASP A 197 -10.83 22.71 11.82
CA ASP A 197 -11.98 22.69 10.94
C ASP A 197 -13.13 21.80 11.46
N ALA A 198 -14.35 22.09 11.00
CA ALA A 198 -15.56 21.40 11.49
C ALA A 198 -15.55 19.89 11.19
N LYS A 199 -14.99 19.45 10.04
CA LYS A 199 -14.91 18.02 9.68
C LYS A 199 -13.96 17.28 10.62
N SER A 200 -12.79 17.84 10.90
CA SER A 200 -11.81 17.26 11.83
C SER A 200 -12.38 17.14 13.24
N LYS A 201 -13.17 18.15 13.69
CA LYS A 201 -13.87 18.05 14.98
C LYS A 201 -14.87 16.89 15.01
N VAL A 202 -15.71 16.74 13.99
CA VAL A 202 -16.68 15.63 13.90
C VAL A 202 -15.96 14.27 13.92
N ILE A 203 -14.82 14.16 13.24
CA ILE A 203 -14.02 12.92 13.23
C ILE A 203 -13.49 12.62 14.63
N ARG A 204 -12.97 13.62 15.38
CA ARG A 204 -12.53 13.44 16.78
C ARG A 204 -13.66 13.00 17.70
N ASP A 205 -14.86 13.59 17.58
CA ASP A 205 -16.02 13.19 18.38
C ASP A 205 -16.41 11.73 18.13
N LYS A 206 -16.37 11.29 16.84
CA LYS A 206 -16.61 9.89 16.47
C LYS A 206 -15.49 8.96 16.95
N PHE A 207 -14.24 9.42 16.93
CA PHE A 207 -13.11 8.66 17.46
C PHE A 207 -13.26 8.42 18.97
N VAL A 208 -13.57 9.46 19.76
CA VAL A 208 -13.81 9.33 21.19
C VAL A 208 -14.94 8.33 21.48
N LYS A 209 -16.02 8.37 20.67
CA LYS A 209 -17.10 7.38 20.78
C LYS A 209 -16.62 5.97 20.50
N TYR A 210 -15.86 5.78 19.42
CA TYR A 210 -15.26 4.48 19.06
C TYR A 210 -14.36 3.94 20.18
N VAL A 211 -13.50 4.78 20.74
CA VAL A 211 -12.63 4.41 21.87
C VAL A 211 -13.45 3.98 23.09
N ALA A 212 -14.54 4.69 23.40
CA ALA A 212 -15.44 4.30 24.49
C ALA A 212 -16.12 2.95 24.24
N ASP A 213 -16.57 2.71 23.01
CA ASP A 213 -17.13 1.40 22.59
C ASP A 213 -16.10 0.27 22.81
N MET A 214 -14.82 0.49 22.48
CA MET A 214 -13.75 -0.49 22.68
C MET A 214 -13.50 -0.77 24.18
N PHE A 215 -13.51 0.26 25.05
CA PHE A 215 -13.43 0.06 26.50
C PHE A 215 -14.63 -0.71 27.04
N SER A 216 -15.83 -0.48 26.51
CA SER A 216 -17.02 -1.24 26.89
C SER A 216 -16.91 -2.71 26.49
N ILE A 217 -16.34 -3.04 25.33
CA ILE A 217 -16.03 -4.42 24.91
C ILE A 217 -15.04 -5.08 25.88
N MET A 218 -14.08 -4.32 26.44
CA MET A 218 -13.16 -4.80 27.46
C MET A 218 -13.80 -4.92 28.87
N GLY A 219 -15.10 -4.66 29.02
CA GLY A 219 -15.86 -4.82 30.27
C GLY A 219 -15.90 -3.58 31.14
N CYS A 220 -15.50 -2.40 30.68
CA CYS A 220 -15.70 -1.16 31.42
C CYS A 220 -17.17 -0.74 31.43
N ASP A 221 -17.64 -0.24 32.58
CA ASP A 221 -18.93 0.45 32.63
C ASP A 221 -18.90 1.73 31.76
N ASN A 222 -20.09 2.24 31.44
CA ASN A 222 -20.25 3.35 30.50
C ASN A 222 -19.52 4.63 30.93
N ASP A 223 -19.51 4.97 32.22
CA ASP A 223 -18.88 6.19 32.71
C ASP A 223 -17.36 6.08 32.71
N LYS A 224 -16.83 4.92 33.13
CA LYS A 224 -15.41 4.62 33.06
C LYS A 224 -14.92 4.59 31.58
N ALA A 225 -15.67 3.95 30.67
CA ALA A 225 -15.37 3.89 29.29
C ALA A 225 -15.25 5.29 28.64
N LYS A 226 -16.21 6.18 28.90
CA LYS A 226 -16.19 7.57 28.43
C LYS A 226 -15.01 8.37 28.99
N LYS A 227 -14.72 8.24 30.31
CA LYS A 227 -13.58 8.92 30.96
C LYS A 227 -12.25 8.44 30.32
N SER A 228 -12.09 7.12 30.16
CA SER A 228 -10.88 6.55 29.54
C SER A 228 -10.72 6.99 28.08
N ALA A 229 -11.82 7.09 27.32
CA ALA A 229 -11.79 7.57 25.96
C ALA A 229 -11.38 9.05 25.86
N ALA A 230 -11.92 9.90 26.71
CA ALA A 230 -11.53 11.31 26.78
C ALA A 230 -10.05 11.48 27.16
N LYS A 231 -9.57 10.66 28.12
CA LYS A 231 -8.16 10.67 28.53
C LYS A 231 -7.23 10.19 27.41
N LEU A 232 -7.59 9.11 26.69
CA LEU A 232 -6.82 8.65 25.53
C LEU A 232 -6.73 9.73 24.45
N MET A 233 -7.83 10.41 24.15
CA MET A 233 -7.83 11.53 23.18
C MET A 233 -6.91 12.66 23.63
N GLU A 234 -6.87 13.00 24.92
CA GLU A 234 -5.93 13.97 25.50
C GLU A 234 -4.47 13.52 25.30
N MET A 235 -4.17 12.25 25.61
CA MET A 235 -2.82 11.68 25.49
C MET A 235 -2.33 11.67 24.05
N GLU A 236 -3.15 11.18 23.10
CA GLU A 236 -2.78 11.16 21.69
C GLU A 236 -2.71 12.56 21.08
N THR A 237 -3.54 13.51 21.53
CA THR A 237 -3.40 14.91 21.12
C THR A 237 -2.08 15.51 21.60
N ALA A 238 -1.64 15.16 22.82
CA ALA A 238 -0.33 15.59 23.32
C ALA A 238 0.82 15.02 22.47
N LEU A 239 0.76 13.73 22.10
CA LEU A 239 1.72 13.10 21.19
C LEU A 239 1.70 13.74 19.78
N ALA A 240 0.51 14.03 19.24
CA ALA A 240 0.34 14.68 17.95
C ALA A 240 0.98 16.08 17.91
N ASN A 241 0.90 16.84 19.03
CA ASN A 241 1.48 18.18 19.11
C ASN A 241 3.02 18.17 19.09
N VAL A 242 3.66 17.12 19.58
CA VAL A 242 5.14 16.98 19.52
C VAL A 242 5.65 16.21 18.32
N SER A 243 4.74 15.69 17.50
CA SER A 243 5.08 15.02 16.23
C SER A 243 5.33 16.05 15.14
N ARG A 244 6.32 15.82 14.30
CA ARG A 244 6.52 16.55 13.03
C ARG A 244 5.34 16.32 12.11
N LYS A 245 5.05 17.28 11.25
CA LYS A 245 4.16 17.10 10.11
C LYS A 245 4.75 16.05 9.17
N ARG A 246 3.89 15.40 8.40
CA ARG A 246 4.32 14.32 7.50
C ARG A 246 5.29 14.80 6.43
N GLU A 247 5.05 15.99 5.86
CA GLU A 247 5.98 16.61 4.92
C GLU A 247 7.36 16.90 5.54
N ASP A 248 7.43 17.25 6.82
CA ASP A 248 8.69 17.52 7.53
C ASP A 248 9.48 16.23 7.86
N THR A 249 8.84 15.06 7.78
CA THR A 249 9.52 13.76 7.95
C THR A 249 10.14 13.22 6.66
N ARG A 250 10.08 13.96 5.56
CA ARG A 250 10.63 13.52 4.27
C ARG A 250 12.13 13.74 4.13
N ASP A 251 12.76 14.60 4.93
CA ASP A 251 14.21 14.83 4.88
C ASP A 251 14.99 13.68 5.55
N PRO A 252 15.67 12.80 4.78
CA PRO A 252 16.38 11.65 5.34
C PRO A 252 17.60 12.06 6.18
N PHE A 253 18.21 13.22 5.93
CA PHE A 253 19.31 13.74 6.76
C PHE A 253 18.82 14.22 8.12
N ALA A 254 17.68 14.92 8.16
CA ALA A 254 17.05 15.38 9.40
C ALA A 254 16.53 14.21 10.27
N ASN A 255 16.21 13.07 9.65
CA ASN A 255 15.75 11.86 10.33
C ASN A 255 16.91 10.94 10.79
N TYR A 256 18.14 11.19 10.39
CA TYR A 256 19.27 10.32 10.75
C TYR A 256 20.03 10.87 11.95
N ASN A 257 19.54 10.61 13.15
CA ASN A 257 20.18 11.01 14.41
C ASN A 257 20.69 9.76 15.14
N LYS A 258 21.84 9.23 14.70
CA LYS A 258 22.46 8.05 15.31
C LYS A 258 23.06 8.37 16.65
N MET A 259 22.70 7.62 17.69
CA MET A 259 23.18 7.81 19.05
C MET A 259 23.40 6.49 19.79
N SER A 260 24.23 6.52 20.82
CA SER A 260 24.39 5.36 21.71
C SER A 260 23.14 5.06 22.54
N ILE A 261 23.00 3.85 23.03
CA ILE A 261 21.93 3.51 23.98
C ILE A 261 21.97 4.37 25.25
N ASP A 262 23.16 4.75 25.72
CA ASP A 262 23.27 5.62 26.90
C ASP A 262 22.80 7.05 26.59
N SER A 263 23.07 7.56 25.39
CA SER A 263 22.50 8.85 24.93
C SER A 263 20.97 8.79 24.81
N LEU A 264 20.43 7.67 24.30
CA LEU A 264 18.98 7.45 24.24
C LEU A 264 18.35 7.42 25.64
N LYS A 265 18.97 6.74 26.62
CA LYS A 265 18.54 6.75 28.03
C LYS A 265 18.61 8.15 28.63
N ALA A 266 19.62 8.94 28.31
CA ALA A 266 19.71 10.32 28.75
C ALA A 266 18.63 11.23 28.10
N LEU A 267 18.26 10.97 26.86
CA LEU A 267 17.18 11.70 26.16
C LEU A 267 15.79 11.39 26.74
N VAL A 268 15.54 10.12 27.11
CA VAL A 268 14.24 9.65 27.63
C VAL A 268 14.47 8.85 28.94
N PRO A 269 14.88 9.50 30.03
CA PRO A 269 15.23 8.81 31.27
C PRO A 269 14.04 8.13 31.96
N ASN A 270 12.81 8.54 31.67
CA ASN A 270 11.60 7.99 32.27
C ASN A 270 11.08 6.72 31.58
N PHE A 271 11.72 6.27 30.49
CA PHE A 271 11.40 5.04 29.80
C PHE A 271 12.49 3.98 29.98
N ASN A 272 12.11 2.80 30.42
CA ASN A 272 13.07 1.71 30.63
C ASN A 272 13.41 1.02 29.29
N TRP A 273 14.35 1.59 28.56
CA TRP A 273 14.83 1.05 27.27
C TRP A 273 15.38 -0.36 27.38
N ALA A 274 16.03 -0.72 28.51
CA ALA A 274 16.56 -2.07 28.70
C ALA A 274 15.42 -3.10 28.76
N SER A 275 14.35 -2.81 29.49
CA SER A 275 13.15 -3.67 29.54
C SER A 275 12.49 -3.78 28.17
N PHE A 276 12.33 -2.68 27.42
CA PHE A 276 11.74 -2.70 26.10
C PHE A 276 12.59 -3.52 25.10
N ILE A 277 13.89 -3.24 25.01
CA ILE A 277 14.82 -3.91 24.09
C ILE A 277 14.89 -5.41 24.37
N SER A 278 14.96 -5.78 25.67
CA SER A 278 14.93 -7.20 26.07
C SER A 278 13.58 -7.85 25.78
N GLY A 279 12.47 -7.13 26.04
CA GLY A 279 11.11 -7.62 25.81
C GLY A 279 10.79 -7.85 24.33
N ILE A 280 11.36 -7.05 23.42
CA ILE A 280 11.20 -7.25 21.98
C ILE A 280 12.13 -8.35 21.42
N GLY A 281 13.03 -8.92 22.23
CA GLY A 281 13.90 -10.03 21.86
C GLY A 281 15.28 -9.62 21.33
N LEU A 282 15.69 -8.35 21.47
CA LEU A 282 17.06 -7.93 21.14
C LEU A 282 18.00 -8.10 22.36
N ALA A 283 19.03 -8.93 22.21
CA ALA A 283 19.95 -9.22 23.31
C ALA A 283 20.94 -8.08 23.58
N LYS A 284 21.40 -7.39 22.53
CA LYS A 284 22.40 -6.33 22.63
C LYS A 284 22.21 -5.32 21.50
N VAL A 285 22.05 -4.06 21.88
CA VAL A 285 21.98 -2.92 20.94
C VAL A 285 22.98 -1.87 21.42
N ASP A 286 23.96 -1.52 20.59
CA ASP A 286 24.99 -0.54 20.94
C ASP A 286 24.56 0.89 20.60
N SER A 287 23.80 1.06 19.51
CA SER A 287 23.32 2.35 19.02
C SER A 287 21.99 2.22 18.30
N VAL A 288 21.27 3.33 18.22
CA VAL A 288 20.00 3.48 17.50
C VAL A 288 20.04 4.71 16.60
N VAL A 289 19.22 4.73 15.56
CA VAL A 289 18.90 5.95 14.80
C VAL A 289 17.56 6.46 15.29
N VAL A 290 17.53 7.71 15.75
CA VAL A 290 16.29 8.38 16.18
C VAL A 290 15.87 9.34 15.07
N GLY A 291 14.65 9.13 14.54
CA GLY A 291 14.14 10.00 13.48
C GLY A 291 13.80 11.40 13.96
N GLN A 292 13.12 11.51 15.10
CA GLN A 292 12.63 12.76 15.65
C GLN A 292 12.98 12.86 17.15
N PRO A 293 14.18 13.35 17.51
CA PRO A 293 14.60 13.45 18.92
C PRO A 293 13.68 14.32 19.78
N GLU A 294 13.12 15.39 19.22
CA GLU A 294 12.17 16.28 19.91
C GLU A 294 10.88 15.57 20.29
N PHE A 295 10.39 14.62 19.45
CA PHE A 295 9.23 13.79 19.79
C PHE A 295 9.53 12.93 21.03
N LEU A 296 10.69 12.29 21.09
CA LEU A 296 11.08 11.47 22.23
C LEU A 296 11.26 12.31 23.50
N THR A 297 11.78 13.54 23.38
CA THR A 297 11.85 14.49 24.50
C THR A 297 10.45 14.83 25.00
N GLY A 298 9.50 15.09 24.11
CA GLY A 298 8.09 15.33 24.46
C GLY A 298 7.46 14.11 25.14
N LEU A 299 7.65 12.91 24.60
CA LEU A 299 7.18 11.65 25.17
C LEU A 299 7.71 11.46 26.61
N ASN A 300 8.98 11.77 26.85
CA ASN A 300 9.58 11.67 28.19
C ASN A 300 8.83 12.52 29.23
N GLY A 301 8.38 13.73 28.86
CA GLY A 301 7.56 14.58 29.72
C GLY A 301 6.17 13.98 29.99
N PHE A 302 5.56 13.35 29.00
CA PHE A 302 4.25 12.75 29.14
C PHE A 302 4.25 11.48 30.01
N LEU A 303 5.35 10.72 30.01
CA LEU A 303 5.48 9.52 30.85
C LEU A 303 5.32 9.84 32.33
N GLN A 304 5.73 11.03 32.80
CA GLN A 304 5.54 11.47 34.17
C GLN A 304 4.20 12.21 34.40
N LYS A 305 3.66 12.84 33.35
CA LYS A 305 2.43 13.64 33.45
C LYS A 305 1.20 12.79 33.69
N TYR A 306 1.12 11.64 33.02
CA TYR A 306 -0.04 10.74 33.08
C TYR A 306 0.19 9.61 34.07
N SER A 307 -0.90 9.19 34.76
CA SER A 307 -0.84 8.10 35.73
C SER A 307 -0.54 6.75 35.05
N VAL A 308 -0.06 5.78 35.85
CA VAL A 308 0.15 4.40 35.38
C VAL A 308 -1.15 3.80 34.82
N ASP A 309 -2.30 4.12 35.46
CA ASP A 309 -3.60 3.64 34.98
C ASP A 309 -4.04 4.27 33.67
N ASP A 310 -3.68 5.53 33.40
CA ASP A 310 -3.88 6.15 32.08
C ASP A 310 -3.07 5.41 31.02
N TRP A 311 -1.79 5.09 31.31
CA TRP A 311 -0.93 4.32 30.41
C TRP A 311 -1.41 2.88 30.19
N LYS A 312 -1.92 2.20 31.23
CA LYS A 312 -2.57 0.88 31.06
C LYS A 312 -3.74 0.97 30.09
N ASN A 313 -4.61 1.96 30.25
CA ASN A 313 -5.75 2.15 29.36
C ASN A 313 -5.29 2.45 27.92
N TYR A 314 -4.27 3.29 27.75
CA TYR A 314 -3.65 3.56 26.45
C TYR A 314 -3.13 2.26 25.80
N LEU A 315 -2.35 1.45 26.51
CA LEU A 315 -1.84 0.18 26.01
C LEU A 315 -2.94 -0.83 25.69
N LYS A 316 -3.97 -0.97 26.56
CA LYS A 316 -5.12 -1.86 26.29
C LYS A 316 -5.88 -1.46 25.05
N PHE A 317 -6.11 -0.16 24.86
CA PHE A 317 -6.78 0.32 23.68
C PHE A 317 -5.96 0.00 22.42
N HIS A 318 -4.67 0.35 22.39
CA HIS A 318 -3.81 0.05 21.25
C HIS A 318 -3.73 -1.44 20.93
N TYR A 319 -3.63 -2.28 21.96
CA TYR A 319 -3.62 -3.73 21.82
C TYR A 319 -4.91 -4.25 21.16
N LEU A 320 -6.06 -3.86 21.68
CA LEU A 320 -7.34 -4.28 21.10
C LEU A 320 -7.60 -3.64 19.74
N ASN A 321 -7.26 -2.38 19.56
CA ASN A 321 -7.48 -1.65 18.30
C ASN A 321 -6.75 -2.32 17.11
N GLY A 322 -5.49 -2.73 17.29
CA GLY A 322 -4.74 -3.44 16.26
C GLY A 322 -5.29 -4.83 15.91
N LEU A 323 -6.00 -5.46 16.84
CA LEU A 323 -6.60 -6.78 16.69
C LEU A 323 -8.10 -6.75 16.39
N ALA A 324 -8.75 -5.58 16.49
CA ALA A 324 -10.20 -5.43 16.38
C ALA A 324 -10.85 -6.08 15.14
N PRO A 325 -10.20 -6.06 13.94
CA PRO A 325 -10.75 -6.73 12.77
C PRO A 325 -10.87 -8.26 12.88
N TYR A 326 -10.22 -8.88 13.87
CA TYR A 326 -10.01 -10.34 13.95
C TYR A 326 -10.64 -10.98 15.19
N VAL A 327 -11.24 -10.19 16.09
CA VAL A 327 -11.77 -10.67 17.40
C VAL A 327 -13.15 -11.30 17.26
N ASP A 328 -14.15 -10.52 16.87
CA ASP A 328 -15.54 -10.95 16.63
C ASP A 328 -16.28 -9.94 15.74
N ASP A 329 -17.50 -10.27 15.34
CA ASP A 329 -18.27 -9.40 14.44
C ASP A 329 -18.68 -8.08 15.10
N ASN A 330 -18.95 -8.05 16.41
CA ASN A 330 -19.32 -6.83 17.14
C ASN A 330 -18.12 -5.86 17.20
N THR A 331 -16.95 -6.36 17.58
CA THR A 331 -15.71 -5.58 17.65
C THR A 331 -15.31 -5.09 16.26
N TYR A 332 -15.41 -5.96 15.25
CA TYR A 332 -15.16 -5.59 13.86
C TYR A 332 -16.10 -4.47 13.39
N MET A 333 -17.40 -4.52 13.72
CA MET A 333 -18.34 -3.47 13.29
C MET A 333 -18.02 -2.11 13.91
N LYS A 334 -17.57 -2.06 15.19
CA LYS A 334 -17.10 -0.80 15.78
C LYS A 334 -15.87 -0.24 15.07
N TYR A 335 -14.92 -1.10 14.75
CA TYR A 335 -13.74 -0.75 13.95
C TYR A 335 -14.14 -0.24 12.55
N PHE A 336 -15.03 -0.95 11.86
CA PHE A 336 -15.56 -0.58 10.54
C PHE A 336 -16.24 0.80 10.56
N ASP A 337 -17.09 1.08 11.54
CA ASP A 337 -17.84 2.34 11.64
C ASP A 337 -16.91 3.55 11.73
N PHE A 338 -15.75 3.39 12.37
CA PHE A 338 -14.77 4.47 12.45
C PHE A 338 -13.80 4.48 11.26
N TYR A 339 -13.00 3.43 11.11
CA TYR A 339 -11.90 3.44 10.12
C TYR A 339 -12.35 3.31 8.67
N SER A 340 -13.49 2.66 8.42
CA SER A 340 -14.01 2.47 7.06
C SER A 340 -15.13 3.43 6.72
N ALA A 341 -16.19 3.48 7.52
CA ALA A 341 -17.34 4.33 7.22
C ALA A 341 -17.03 5.82 7.45
N THR A 342 -16.47 6.19 8.61
CA THR A 342 -16.20 7.59 8.92
C THR A 342 -15.03 8.17 8.13
N LEU A 343 -13.89 7.46 8.06
CA LEU A 343 -12.69 8.00 7.43
C LEU A 343 -12.67 7.82 5.91
N ARG A 344 -13.39 6.83 5.35
CA ARG A 344 -13.30 6.46 3.94
C ARG A 344 -14.63 6.46 3.19
N GLY A 345 -15.75 6.74 3.89
CA GLY A 345 -17.08 6.78 3.30
C GLY A 345 -17.65 5.44 2.83
N ILE A 346 -17.07 4.31 3.27
CA ILE A 346 -17.54 2.97 2.92
C ILE A 346 -18.87 2.73 3.64
N GLN A 347 -19.88 2.24 2.91
CA GLN A 347 -21.25 2.16 3.43
C GLN A 347 -21.58 0.82 4.09
N GLU A 348 -20.93 -0.26 3.68
CA GLU A 348 -21.12 -1.61 4.24
C GLU A 348 -19.81 -2.40 4.25
N PRO A 349 -19.65 -3.37 5.16
CA PRO A 349 -18.47 -4.22 5.18
C PRO A 349 -18.33 -5.08 3.93
N ARG A 350 -17.10 -5.33 3.50
CA ARG A 350 -16.83 -6.40 2.51
C ARG A 350 -17.30 -7.74 3.03
N PRO A 351 -17.77 -8.65 2.18
CA PRO A 351 -18.10 -10.03 2.56
C PRO A 351 -16.95 -10.68 3.35
N ARG A 352 -17.28 -11.49 4.38
CA ARG A 352 -16.29 -12.13 5.26
C ARG A 352 -15.18 -12.85 4.46
N TRP A 353 -15.56 -13.65 3.46
CA TRP A 353 -14.58 -14.38 2.67
C TRP A 353 -13.52 -13.46 2.04
N LYS A 354 -13.94 -12.28 1.55
CA LYS A 354 -13.03 -11.31 0.90
C LYS A 354 -12.04 -10.73 1.91
N ARG A 355 -12.53 -10.40 3.12
CA ARG A 355 -11.70 -9.94 4.24
C ARG A 355 -10.70 -10.99 4.69
N VAL A 356 -11.17 -12.23 4.88
CA VAL A 356 -10.33 -13.35 5.32
C VAL A 356 -9.28 -13.73 4.28
N VAL A 357 -9.63 -13.74 2.99
CA VAL A 357 -8.68 -13.98 1.89
C VAL A 357 -7.60 -12.92 1.88
N THR A 358 -7.97 -11.63 1.99
CA THR A 358 -7.00 -10.53 2.07
C THR A 358 -6.06 -10.74 3.26
N ASN A 359 -6.61 -10.95 4.45
CA ASN A 359 -5.81 -11.15 5.66
C ASN A 359 -4.91 -12.40 5.62
N THR A 360 -5.39 -13.49 4.97
CA THR A 360 -4.57 -14.71 4.78
C THR A 360 -3.43 -14.43 3.82
N ASN A 361 -3.69 -13.67 2.75
CA ASN A 361 -2.65 -13.25 1.81
C ASN A 361 -1.61 -12.34 2.47
N ASP A 362 -2.03 -11.39 3.29
CA ASP A 362 -1.14 -10.46 3.99
C ASP A 362 -0.28 -11.22 5.02
N ALA A 363 -0.86 -12.19 5.74
CA ALA A 363 -0.14 -12.96 6.76
C ALA A 363 0.80 -14.03 6.18
N LEU A 364 0.41 -14.69 5.10
CA LEU A 364 1.08 -15.88 4.57
C LEU A 364 1.45 -15.71 3.08
N GLY A 365 1.72 -14.48 2.69
CA GLY A 365 1.93 -14.07 1.30
C GLY A 365 3.06 -14.83 0.60
N ASP A 366 4.18 -15.08 1.28
CA ASP A 366 5.29 -15.90 0.76
C ASP A 366 4.87 -17.34 0.48
N LEU A 367 4.04 -17.94 1.35
CA LEU A 367 3.56 -19.31 1.17
C LEU A 367 2.55 -19.40 0.02
N ILE A 368 1.65 -18.41 -0.06
CA ILE A 368 0.65 -18.29 -1.14
C ILE A 368 1.35 -18.00 -2.46
N GLY A 369 2.36 -17.11 -2.46
CA GLY A 369 3.14 -16.71 -3.62
C GLY A 369 3.80 -17.87 -4.36
N GLN A 370 4.32 -18.86 -3.62
CA GLN A 370 4.88 -20.07 -4.20
C GLN A 370 3.86 -20.85 -5.06
N VAL A 371 2.62 -20.93 -4.58
CA VAL A 371 1.51 -21.59 -5.33
C VAL A 371 1.04 -20.69 -6.46
N TYR A 372 0.87 -19.40 -6.19
CA TYR A 372 0.40 -18.40 -7.15
C TYR A 372 1.28 -18.34 -8.41
N VAL A 373 2.60 -18.30 -8.25
CA VAL A 373 3.55 -18.27 -9.38
C VAL A 373 3.39 -19.50 -10.27
N ASN A 374 3.19 -20.66 -9.67
CA ASN A 374 3.07 -21.91 -10.42
C ASN A 374 1.72 -22.08 -11.13
N GLU A 375 0.62 -21.60 -10.53
CA GLU A 375 -0.73 -21.87 -11.01
C GLU A 375 -1.32 -20.73 -11.83
N TYR A 376 -0.97 -19.46 -11.53
CA TYR A 376 -1.66 -18.29 -12.08
C TYR A 376 -0.77 -17.33 -12.87
N LEU A 377 0.55 -17.30 -12.60
CA LEU A 377 1.40 -16.37 -13.29
C LEU A 377 1.72 -16.84 -14.72
N PRO A 378 1.47 -16.03 -15.77
CA PRO A 378 1.77 -16.41 -17.14
C PRO A 378 3.25 -16.75 -17.33
N LYS A 379 3.54 -17.80 -18.08
CA LYS A 379 4.92 -18.15 -18.44
C LYS A 379 5.57 -16.98 -19.21
N GLY A 380 6.84 -16.71 -18.93
CA GLY A 380 7.59 -15.63 -19.54
C GLY A 380 7.34 -14.23 -18.94
N THR A 381 6.52 -14.12 -17.88
CA THR A 381 6.27 -12.84 -17.19
C THR A 381 7.58 -12.17 -16.74
N LYS A 382 8.47 -12.93 -16.05
CA LYS A 382 9.76 -12.41 -15.57
C LYS A 382 10.63 -11.86 -16.71
N ASP A 383 10.67 -12.56 -17.84
CA ASP A 383 11.43 -12.15 -19.04
C ASP A 383 10.85 -10.87 -19.65
N LYS A 384 9.51 -10.79 -19.77
CA LYS A 384 8.84 -9.61 -20.34
C LYS A 384 9.00 -8.37 -19.49
N LEU A 385 8.84 -8.49 -18.16
CA LEU A 385 9.10 -7.40 -17.23
C LEU A 385 10.56 -6.94 -17.30
N THR A 386 11.51 -7.87 -17.39
CA THR A 386 12.94 -7.58 -17.52
C THR A 386 13.28 -6.89 -18.86
N GLU A 387 12.65 -7.32 -19.95
CA GLU A 387 12.79 -6.68 -21.27
C GLU A 387 12.37 -5.21 -21.21
N ILE A 388 11.17 -4.94 -20.70
CA ILE A 388 10.65 -3.57 -20.56
C ILE A 388 11.55 -2.76 -19.61
N GLY A 389 11.95 -3.32 -18.48
CA GLY A 389 12.82 -2.65 -17.50
C GLY A 389 14.16 -2.21 -18.10
N LYS A 390 14.80 -3.07 -18.87
CA LYS A 390 16.04 -2.73 -19.57
C LYS A 390 15.84 -1.63 -20.63
N ALA A 391 14.72 -1.63 -21.33
CA ALA A 391 14.41 -0.58 -22.31
C ALA A 391 14.23 0.79 -21.61
N ILE A 392 13.50 0.83 -20.50
CA ILE A 392 13.30 2.03 -19.67
C ILE A 392 14.63 2.55 -19.09
N GLN A 393 15.45 1.66 -18.51
CA GLN A 393 16.76 2.02 -17.96
C GLN A 393 17.70 2.60 -19.04
N ALA A 394 17.70 2.00 -20.22
CA ALA A 394 18.51 2.49 -21.34
C ALA A 394 18.05 3.88 -21.82
N GLU A 395 16.73 4.14 -21.83
CA GLU A 395 16.19 5.45 -22.16
C GLU A 395 16.55 6.50 -21.11
N PHE A 396 16.42 6.16 -19.85
CA PHE A 396 16.81 7.06 -18.77
C PHE A 396 18.31 7.42 -18.84
N ALA A 397 19.16 6.45 -19.18
CA ALA A 397 20.58 6.72 -19.39
C ALA A 397 20.84 7.71 -20.54
N GLN A 398 20.10 7.59 -21.67
CA GLN A 398 20.19 8.57 -22.74
C GLN A 398 19.71 9.95 -22.31
N ARG A 399 18.62 9.98 -21.54
CA ARG A 399 18.07 11.24 -21.05
C ARG A 399 19.04 11.96 -20.13
N ILE A 400 19.66 11.29 -19.15
CA ILE A 400 20.68 11.89 -18.26
C ILE A 400 21.80 12.52 -19.07
N LYS A 401 22.30 11.85 -20.10
CA LYS A 401 23.38 12.37 -20.96
C LYS A 401 23.02 13.70 -21.65
N THR A 402 21.76 13.91 -21.97
CA THR A 402 21.26 15.06 -22.72
C THR A 402 20.75 16.21 -21.84
N LEU A 403 20.73 16.05 -20.52
CA LEU A 403 20.28 17.11 -19.61
C LEU A 403 21.23 18.32 -19.70
N ASP A 404 20.68 19.49 -20.00
CA ASP A 404 21.42 20.75 -20.15
C ASP A 404 21.74 21.46 -18.83
N TRP A 405 21.01 21.10 -17.78
CA TRP A 405 21.15 21.72 -16.46
C TRP A 405 22.11 20.99 -15.52
N MET A 406 22.43 19.72 -15.78
CA MET A 406 23.29 18.88 -14.95
C MET A 406 24.72 18.88 -15.48
N SER A 407 25.70 19.12 -14.62
CA SER A 407 27.12 19.10 -14.96
C SER A 407 27.61 17.68 -15.25
N GLU A 408 28.69 17.57 -16.03
CA GLU A 408 29.24 16.27 -16.42
C GLU A 408 29.66 15.39 -15.22
N PRO A 409 30.29 15.92 -14.13
CA PRO A 409 30.59 15.11 -12.94
C PRO A 409 29.34 14.50 -12.28
N THR A 410 28.22 15.23 -12.23
CA THR A 410 26.96 14.74 -11.66
C THR A 410 26.31 13.72 -12.62
N LYS A 411 26.35 13.95 -13.95
CA LYS A 411 25.87 12.97 -14.95
C LYS A 411 26.57 11.61 -14.82
N GLN A 412 27.89 11.60 -14.66
CA GLN A 412 28.65 10.36 -14.50
C GLN A 412 28.23 9.58 -13.25
N LYS A 413 28.03 10.26 -12.13
CA LYS A 413 27.54 9.64 -10.88
C LYS A 413 26.09 9.15 -11.02
N ALA A 414 25.23 9.94 -11.68
CA ALA A 414 23.84 9.56 -11.96
C ALA A 414 23.76 8.31 -12.86
N LEU A 415 24.60 8.26 -13.92
CA LEU A 415 24.68 7.09 -14.81
C LEU A 415 25.22 5.86 -14.06
N TYR A 416 26.23 6.05 -13.20
CA TYR A 416 26.75 4.96 -12.36
C TYR A 416 25.66 4.42 -11.44
N LYS A 417 24.90 5.30 -10.75
CA LYS A 417 23.79 4.90 -9.90
C LYS A 417 22.70 4.19 -10.68
N LEU A 418 22.29 4.72 -11.83
CA LEU A 418 21.27 4.11 -12.70
C LEU A 418 21.67 2.71 -13.16
N ASN A 419 22.94 2.52 -13.57
CA ASN A 419 23.45 1.22 -14.02
C ASN A 419 23.56 0.21 -12.86
N ALA A 420 23.68 0.69 -11.62
CA ALA A 420 23.74 -0.13 -10.42
C ALA A 420 22.36 -0.51 -9.87
N VAL A 421 21.27 0.00 -10.43
CA VAL A 421 19.90 -0.36 -10.00
C VAL A 421 19.69 -1.86 -10.17
N MET A 422 19.40 -2.54 -9.08
CA MET A 422 19.01 -3.94 -9.07
C MET A 422 17.55 -4.08 -9.49
N MET A 423 17.26 -4.86 -10.52
CA MET A 423 15.90 -5.10 -11.01
C MET A 423 15.40 -6.45 -10.53
N LYS A 424 14.49 -6.46 -9.58
CA LYS A 424 13.79 -7.66 -9.09
C LYS A 424 12.44 -7.76 -9.79
N MET A 425 12.32 -8.69 -10.75
CA MET A 425 11.19 -8.80 -11.65
C MET A 425 10.42 -10.10 -11.44
N GLY A 426 9.09 -10.00 -11.25
CA GLY A 426 8.16 -11.11 -11.24
C GLY A 426 8.02 -11.80 -9.90
N TYR A 427 9.03 -12.51 -9.44
CA TYR A 427 9.00 -13.27 -8.19
C TYR A 427 10.42 -13.59 -7.70
N PRO A 428 10.60 -13.78 -6.35
CA PRO A 428 11.90 -14.07 -5.76
C PRO A 428 12.38 -15.49 -6.12
N ASP A 429 13.71 -15.64 -6.22
CA ASP A 429 14.33 -16.96 -6.39
C ASP A 429 14.45 -17.70 -5.04
N LYS A 430 14.39 -16.96 -3.91
CA LYS A 430 14.46 -17.48 -2.54
C LYS A 430 13.27 -16.95 -1.73
N TRP A 431 12.50 -17.82 -1.15
CA TRP A 431 11.34 -17.53 -0.32
C TRP A 431 11.69 -17.44 1.16
N LYS A 432 10.95 -16.65 1.93
CA LYS A 432 11.09 -16.60 3.38
C LYS A 432 10.73 -17.96 4.00
N ASN A 433 11.50 -18.39 5.00
CA ASN A 433 11.23 -19.63 5.72
C ASN A 433 10.30 -19.35 6.91
N MET A 434 9.03 -19.68 6.75
CA MET A 434 7.99 -19.50 7.77
C MET A 434 7.73 -20.79 8.60
N SER A 435 8.67 -21.75 8.63
CA SER A 435 8.49 -23.05 9.31
C SER A 435 8.26 -22.90 10.82
N SER A 436 8.86 -21.90 11.47
CA SER A 436 8.72 -21.64 12.91
C SER A 436 7.39 -20.98 13.29
N MET A 437 6.62 -20.45 12.32
CA MET A 437 5.32 -19.85 12.59
C MET A 437 4.29 -20.93 12.94
N HIS A 438 3.61 -20.78 14.06
CA HIS A 438 2.55 -21.69 14.48
C HIS A 438 1.18 -21.13 14.08
N ILE A 439 0.42 -21.90 13.30
CA ILE A 439 -0.95 -21.61 12.88
C ILE A 439 -1.79 -22.86 13.09
N ASP A 440 -3.00 -22.69 13.63
CA ASP A 440 -3.98 -23.74 13.84
C ASP A 440 -5.43 -23.27 13.59
N ARG A 441 -6.40 -24.19 13.67
CA ARG A 441 -7.81 -23.89 13.40
C ARG A 441 -8.57 -23.28 14.60
N SER A 442 -7.95 -23.19 15.78
CA SER A 442 -8.69 -22.93 17.01
C SER A 442 -9.10 -21.48 17.20
N SER A 443 -8.27 -20.53 16.78
CA SER A 443 -8.51 -19.11 17.01
C SER A 443 -7.89 -18.24 15.92
N TYR A 444 -8.74 -17.46 15.24
CA TYR A 444 -8.30 -16.54 14.20
C TYR A 444 -7.40 -15.41 14.74
N VAL A 445 -7.81 -14.77 15.82
CA VAL A 445 -7.02 -13.67 16.41
C VAL A 445 -5.67 -14.15 16.94
N LYS A 446 -5.59 -15.38 17.49
CA LYS A 446 -4.30 -15.95 17.90
C LYS A 446 -3.39 -16.27 16.72
N ASN A 447 -3.93 -16.69 15.60
CA ASN A 447 -3.17 -16.87 14.37
C ASN A 447 -2.60 -15.54 13.86
N VAL A 448 -3.38 -14.46 13.93
CA VAL A 448 -2.89 -13.10 13.60
C VAL A 448 -1.78 -12.66 14.55
N ILE A 449 -1.94 -12.87 15.86
CA ILE A 449 -0.88 -12.60 16.85
C ILE A 449 0.37 -13.41 16.57
N SER A 450 0.22 -14.70 16.21
CA SER A 450 1.36 -15.58 15.86
C SER A 450 2.10 -15.05 14.63
N ASN A 451 1.38 -14.63 13.60
CA ASN A 451 1.97 -14.00 12.42
C ASN A 451 2.71 -12.70 12.78
N ASN A 452 2.08 -11.78 13.49
CA ASN A 452 2.68 -10.49 13.86
C ASN A 452 3.98 -10.69 14.67
N LYS A 453 3.98 -11.64 15.58
CA LYS A 453 5.19 -12.00 16.34
C LYS A 453 6.28 -12.56 15.44
N TRP A 454 5.93 -13.46 14.54
CA TRP A 454 6.89 -14.05 13.61
C TRP A 454 7.52 -12.98 12.72
N GLU A 455 6.71 -12.05 12.17
CA GLU A 455 7.20 -10.94 11.34
C GLU A 455 8.16 -10.04 12.13
N THR A 456 7.79 -9.68 13.36
CA THR A 456 8.64 -8.85 14.23
C THR A 456 9.94 -9.59 14.57
N GLU A 457 9.87 -10.85 14.98
CA GLU A 457 11.04 -11.70 15.25
C GLU A 457 11.93 -11.83 14.01
N TYR A 458 11.36 -12.04 12.85
CA TYR A 458 12.09 -12.10 11.57
C TYR A 458 12.85 -10.80 11.31
N MET A 459 12.18 -9.65 11.49
CA MET A 459 12.78 -8.33 11.33
C MET A 459 13.93 -8.08 12.32
N ILE A 460 13.71 -8.30 13.62
CA ILE A 460 14.74 -8.02 14.64
C ILE A 460 15.93 -8.98 14.55
N HIS A 461 15.73 -10.23 14.12
CA HIS A 461 16.81 -11.19 13.91
C HIS A 461 17.75 -10.82 12.76
N LYS A 462 17.45 -9.79 11.98
CA LYS A 462 18.38 -9.22 11.00
C LYS A 462 19.49 -8.41 11.67
N TYR A 463 19.23 -7.78 12.83
CA TYR A 463 20.21 -7.00 13.56
C TYR A 463 21.48 -7.80 13.85
N GLY A 464 22.65 -7.22 13.54
CA GLY A 464 23.94 -7.89 13.69
C GLY A 464 24.30 -8.91 12.60
N LYS A 465 23.42 -9.13 11.60
CA LYS A 465 23.71 -9.99 10.44
C LYS A 465 24.10 -9.16 9.21
N PRO A 466 24.78 -9.76 8.23
CA PRO A 466 24.95 -9.15 6.91
C PRO A 466 23.59 -8.93 6.24
N VAL A 467 23.50 -7.86 5.43
CA VAL A 467 22.29 -7.56 4.68
C VAL A 467 22.08 -8.58 3.57
N ASP A 468 20.91 -9.23 3.53
CA ASP A 468 20.48 -10.10 2.44
C ASP A 468 19.76 -9.27 1.37
N ARG A 469 20.48 -8.88 0.32
CA ARG A 469 19.94 -8.09 -0.80
C ARG A 469 19.05 -8.91 -1.74
N THR A 470 18.86 -10.21 -1.50
CA THR A 470 17.97 -11.06 -2.31
C THR A 470 16.53 -11.06 -1.82
N GLU A 471 16.26 -10.54 -0.62
CA GLU A 471 14.92 -10.46 -0.05
C GLU A 471 14.00 -9.52 -0.85
N TRP A 472 12.72 -9.84 -0.86
CA TRP A 472 11.63 -9.03 -1.39
C TRP A 472 10.71 -8.60 -0.25
N ASP A 473 10.22 -7.36 -0.30
CA ASP A 473 9.25 -6.83 0.65
C ASP A 473 7.81 -6.84 0.08
N MET A 474 7.62 -7.39 -1.13
CA MET A 474 6.31 -7.62 -1.75
C MET A 474 6.27 -8.99 -2.41
N GLU A 475 5.14 -9.67 -2.29
CA GLU A 475 4.90 -10.97 -2.89
C GLU A 475 4.46 -10.85 -4.36
N PRO A 476 4.63 -11.89 -5.18
CA PRO A 476 4.29 -11.88 -6.61
C PRO A 476 2.82 -11.53 -6.94
N GLN A 477 1.91 -11.77 -6.01
CA GLN A 477 0.49 -11.46 -6.12
C GLN A 477 0.11 -10.10 -5.51
N THR A 478 1.06 -9.29 -5.06
CA THR A 478 0.82 -7.92 -4.60
C THR A 478 0.81 -6.97 -5.80
N TYR A 479 -0.36 -6.39 -6.13
CA TYR A 479 -0.46 -5.40 -7.21
C TYR A 479 0.04 -4.05 -6.74
N ASN A 480 1.32 -3.90 -6.72
CA ASN A 480 2.09 -2.70 -6.42
C ASN A 480 3.54 -2.90 -6.90
N ALA A 481 4.39 -1.88 -6.70
CA ALA A 481 5.83 -1.94 -6.94
C ALA A 481 6.53 -1.04 -5.92
N TYR A 482 7.86 -1.12 -5.82
CA TYR A 482 8.61 -0.18 -4.99
C TYR A 482 10.05 0.00 -5.44
N TYR A 483 10.63 1.17 -5.11
CA TYR A 483 12.06 1.42 -5.09
C TYR A 483 12.57 1.41 -3.64
N ASN A 484 13.65 0.68 -3.38
CA ASN A 484 14.34 0.70 -2.09
C ASN A 484 15.69 1.46 -2.22
N PRO A 485 15.82 2.66 -1.64
CA PRO A 485 17.03 3.46 -1.76
C PRO A 485 18.26 2.80 -1.13
N SER A 486 18.09 2.07 0.00
CA SER A 486 19.21 1.43 0.72
C SER A 486 19.78 0.23 -0.03
N ASN A 487 19.02 -0.38 -0.94
CA ASN A 487 19.50 -1.40 -1.87
C ASN A 487 19.79 -0.87 -3.27
N ASN A 488 19.36 0.35 -3.60
CA ASN A 488 19.31 0.87 -4.96
C ASN A 488 18.64 -0.13 -5.89
N GLU A 489 17.41 -0.55 -5.57
CA GLU A 489 16.68 -1.59 -6.27
C GLU A 489 15.23 -1.21 -6.55
N ILE A 490 14.69 -1.77 -7.64
CA ILE A 490 13.26 -1.79 -7.90
C ILE A 490 12.73 -3.21 -7.80
N VAL A 491 11.49 -3.34 -7.31
CA VAL A 491 10.78 -4.61 -7.21
C VAL A 491 9.43 -4.50 -7.92
N ILE A 492 9.23 -5.35 -8.93
CA ILE A 492 8.01 -5.39 -9.75
C ILE A 492 7.40 -6.78 -9.63
N PRO A 493 6.40 -6.97 -8.74
CA PRO A 493 5.68 -8.24 -8.58
C PRO A 493 5.04 -8.73 -9.88
N GLY A 494 4.96 -10.06 -10.04
CA GLY A 494 4.54 -10.67 -11.30
C GLY A 494 3.12 -10.35 -11.72
N CYS A 495 2.21 -10.13 -10.77
CA CYS A 495 0.82 -9.79 -11.07
C CYS A 495 0.65 -8.45 -11.79
N ASN A 496 1.67 -7.57 -11.81
CA ASN A 496 1.64 -6.32 -12.57
C ASN A 496 1.52 -6.52 -14.09
N ILE A 497 1.77 -7.75 -14.59
CA ILE A 497 1.53 -8.09 -16.01
C ILE A 497 0.02 -8.16 -16.36
N ILE A 498 -0.87 -8.20 -15.34
CA ILE A 498 -2.30 -8.30 -15.52
C ILE A 498 -2.86 -6.95 -15.96
N VAL A 499 -3.42 -6.90 -17.16
CA VAL A 499 -4.16 -5.73 -17.66
C VAL A 499 -5.62 -6.17 -17.89
N PRO A 500 -6.60 -5.62 -17.14
CA PRO A 500 -8.00 -5.97 -17.30
C PRO A 500 -8.51 -5.80 -18.73
N GLY A 501 -9.23 -6.82 -19.23
CA GLY A 501 -9.68 -6.89 -20.62
C GLY A 501 -8.70 -7.56 -21.59
N TYR A 502 -7.48 -7.88 -21.12
CA TYR A 502 -6.44 -8.55 -21.90
C TYR A 502 -6.00 -9.90 -21.32
N GLU A 503 -6.81 -10.51 -20.45
CA GLU A 503 -6.47 -11.74 -19.71
C GLU A 503 -6.22 -12.95 -20.62
N ARG A 504 -6.81 -12.94 -21.84
CA ARG A 504 -6.66 -14.03 -22.81
C ARG A 504 -5.50 -13.86 -23.77
N LYS A 505 -4.98 -12.65 -23.87
CA LYS A 505 -3.91 -12.28 -24.80
C LYS A 505 -3.15 -11.11 -24.20
N MET A 506 -1.83 -11.20 -24.16
CA MET A 506 -0.99 -10.09 -23.73
C MET A 506 -1.39 -8.79 -24.45
N ALA A 507 -1.46 -7.69 -23.73
CA ALA A 507 -1.73 -6.37 -24.29
C ALA A 507 -0.65 -5.99 -25.32
N ASP A 508 -0.98 -5.08 -26.25
CA ASP A 508 -0.01 -4.57 -27.23
C ASP A 508 1.00 -3.62 -26.57
N ASP A 509 2.10 -3.34 -27.28
CA ASP A 509 3.22 -2.55 -26.74
C ASP A 509 2.78 -1.18 -26.22
N ALA A 510 1.81 -0.50 -26.87
CA ALA A 510 1.34 0.80 -26.41
C ALA A 510 0.78 0.73 -24.98
N ILE A 511 0.01 -0.31 -24.66
CA ILE A 511 -0.55 -0.52 -23.33
C ILE A 511 0.53 -1.03 -22.36
N LEU A 512 1.35 -2.01 -22.78
CA LEU A 512 2.40 -2.56 -21.93
C LEU A 512 3.41 -1.48 -21.49
N TYR A 513 3.85 -0.64 -22.42
CA TYR A 513 4.77 0.44 -22.07
C TYR A 513 4.07 1.57 -21.30
N ALA A 514 2.79 1.85 -21.54
CA ALA A 514 2.08 2.87 -20.81
C ALA A 514 1.85 2.46 -19.33
N VAL A 515 1.41 1.22 -19.06
CA VAL A 515 1.11 0.72 -17.72
C VAL A 515 2.40 0.20 -17.07
N ILE A 516 2.96 -0.89 -17.56
CA ILE A 516 4.11 -1.55 -16.92
C ILE A 516 5.39 -0.73 -17.11
N GLY A 517 5.60 -0.16 -18.28
CA GLY A 517 6.73 0.73 -18.54
C GLY A 517 6.63 2.01 -17.71
N GLY A 518 5.43 2.57 -17.57
CA GLY A 518 5.13 3.69 -16.67
C GLY A 518 5.52 3.37 -15.22
N THR A 519 5.02 2.25 -14.67
CA THR A 519 5.35 1.76 -13.33
C THR A 519 6.87 1.54 -13.14
N ILE A 520 7.53 0.81 -14.05
CA ILE A 520 8.98 0.56 -13.94
C ILE A 520 9.77 1.88 -14.02
N GLY A 521 9.38 2.79 -14.91
CA GLY A 521 10.01 4.10 -15.04
C GLY A 521 9.79 4.97 -13.80
N HIS A 522 8.63 4.89 -13.16
CA HIS A 522 8.29 5.51 -11.89
C HIS A 522 9.23 5.00 -10.79
N GLU A 523 9.36 3.69 -10.62
CA GLU A 523 10.24 3.12 -9.59
C GLU A 523 11.72 3.47 -9.81
N ILE A 524 12.21 3.42 -11.04
CA ILE A 524 13.59 3.85 -11.33
C ILE A 524 13.76 5.35 -11.01
N THR A 525 12.75 6.18 -11.29
CA THR A 525 12.81 7.63 -11.06
C THR A 525 12.86 7.94 -9.56
N HIS A 526 12.30 7.11 -8.69
CA HIS A 526 12.47 7.24 -7.24
C HIS A 526 13.93 7.22 -6.79
N GLY A 527 14.83 6.58 -7.52
CA GLY A 527 16.27 6.70 -7.28
C GLY A 527 16.82 8.11 -7.48
N PHE A 528 16.06 9.00 -8.12
CA PHE A 528 16.46 10.33 -8.54
C PHE A 528 15.43 11.42 -8.18
N ASP A 529 14.43 11.11 -7.36
CA ASP A 529 13.46 12.08 -6.83
C ASP A 529 14.08 12.92 -5.69
N ASP A 530 13.25 13.69 -4.96
CA ASP A 530 13.69 14.56 -3.88
C ASP A 530 14.33 13.84 -2.69
N GLN A 531 13.98 12.57 -2.47
CA GLN A 531 14.53 11.71 -1.42
C GLN A 531 15.63 10.78 -1.96
N GLY A 532 15.33 10.01 -3.01
CA GLY A 532 16.27 9.06 -3.57
C GLY A 532 17.55 9.71 -4.13
N CYS A 533 17.48 10.97 -4.57
CA CYS A 533 18.67 11.74 -4.97
C CYS A 533 19.71 11.90 -3.85
N ASN A 534 19.33 11.67 -2.60
CA ASN A 534 20.25 11.76 -1.45
C ASN A 534 20.98 10.44 -1.15
N TYR A 535 20.70 9.37 -1.87
CA TYR A 535 21.37 8.07 -1.72
C TYR A 535 22.30 7.80 -2.90
N ASP A 536 23.49 7.28 -2.63
CA ASP A 536 24.47 6.90 -3.64
C ASP A 536 24.12 5.58 -4.35
N ALA A 537 24.96 5.16 -5.29
CA ALA A 537 24.77 3.91 -6.04
C ALA A 537 24.82 2.63 -5.17
N ASN A 538 25.43 2.72 -4.00
CA ASN A 538 25.53 1.60 -3.04
C ASN A 538 24.40 1.59 -2.02
N GLY A 539 23.51 2.60 -2.07
CA GLY A 539 22.39 2.75 -1.15
C GLY A 539 22.74 3.48 0.16
N ASN A 540 23.82 4.22 0.19
CA ASN A 540 24.18 5.02 1.36
C ASN A 540 23.65 6.45 1.23
N LEU A 541 23.08 6.99 2.31
CA LEU A 541 22.71 8.39 2.44
C LEU A 541 23.96 9.26 2.37
N ALA A 542 24.22 9.87 1.23
CA ALA A 542 25.39 10.65 0.91
C ALA A 542 25.10 11.72 -0.14
N ASN A 543 25.64 12.91 0.08
CA ASN A 543 25.57 13.95 -0.95
C ASN A 543 26.58 13.64 -2.07
N TRP A 544 26.09 13.23 -3.23
CA TRP A 544 26.91 12.95 -4.42
C TRP A 544 26.79 14.01 -5.53
N TRP A 545 25.93 15.02 -5.33
CA TRP A 545 25.71 16.13 -6.25
C TRP A 545 26.80 17.22 -6.10
N THR A 546 27.03 18.00 -7.17
CA THR A 546 27.61 19.32 -6.98
C THR A 546 26.56 20.24 -6.35
N LYS A 547 27.02 21.25 -5.60
CA LYS A 547 26.10 22.21 -4.96
C LYS A 547 25.22 22.94 -5.99
N ASP A 548 25.82 23.30 -7.13
CA ASP A 548 25.11 24.02 -8.21
C ASP A 548 24.03 23.14 -8.85
N ASP A 549 24.34 21.88 -9.14
CA ASP A 549 23.37 20.94 -9.72
C ASP A 549 22.23 20.64 -8.72
N LYS A 550 22.53 20.49 -7.44
CA LYS A 550 21.48 20.31 -6.42
C LYS A 550 20.55 21.52 -6.36
N ASN A 551 21.07 22.74 -6.38
CA ASN A 551 20.26 23.95 -6.42
C ASN A 551 19.38 24.02 -7.68
N LYS A 552 19.91 23.62 -8.85
CA LYS A 552 19.16 23.57 -10.10
C LYS A 552 18.07 22.50 -10.06
N PHE A 553 18.34 21.35 -9.44
CA PHE A 553 17.35 20.30 -9.21
C PHE A 553 16.22 20.81 -8.30
N ASP A 554 16.56 21.40 -7.15
CA ASP A 554 15.57 21.92 -6.18
C ASP A 554 14.68 23.01 -6.79
N ALA A 555 15.24 23.87 -7.64
CA ALA A 555 14.46 24.87 -8.36
C ALA A 555 13.44 24.23 -9.34
N ARG A 556 13.75 23.06 -9.90
CA ARG A 556 12.86 22.31 -10.80
C ARG A 556 11.79 21.55 -10.02
N THR A 557 12.18 20.92 -8.92
CA THR A 557 11.21 20.21 -8.06
C THR A 557 10.21 21.18 -7.43
N LYS A 558 10.62 22.41 -7.10
CA LYS A 558 9.70 23.46 -6.62
C LYS A 558 8.60 23.79 -7.64
N LYS A 559 8.86 23.68 -8.95
CA LYS A 559 7.82 23.89 -9.96
C LYS A 559 6.74 22.81 -9.89
N ILE A 560 7.12 21.54 -9.65
CA ILE A 560 6.14 20.45 -9.54
C ILE A 560 5.34 20.60 -8.23
N VAL A 561 5.98 20.98 -7.14
CA VAL A 561 5.30 21.31 -5.87
C VAL A 561 4.24 22.39 -6.09
N ASN A 562 4.62 23.52 -6.72
CA ASN A 562 3.68 24.60 -7.00
C ASN A 562 2.56 24.19 -7.95
N GLN A 563 2.83 23.34 -8.93
CA GLN A 563 1.81 22.79 -9.83
C GLN A 563 0.75 22.01 -9.04
N PHE A 564 1.18 21.08 -8.18
CA PHE A 564 0.27 20.21 -7.46
C PHE A 564 -0.45 20.93 -6.31
N ASN A 565 0.18 21.89 -5.65
CA ASN A 565 -0.49 22.79 -4.68
C ASN A 565 -1.67 23.58 -5.32
N GLY A 566 -1.63 23.81 -6.63
CA GLY A 566 -2.71 24.44 -7.37
C GLY A 566 -3.92 23.54 -7.63
N TYR A 567 -3.81 22.23 -7.46
CA TYR A 567 -4.90 21.28 -7.74
C TYR A 567 -5.82 21.08 -6.52
N VAL A 568 -7.12 21.20 -6.76
CA VAL A 568 -8.16 20.89 -5.77
C VAL A 568 -8.47 19.40 -5.85
N ALA A 569 -8.24 18.68 -4.77
CA ALA A 569 -8.48 17.24 -4.71
C ALA A 569 -9.95 16.90 -4.48
N VAL A 570 -10.57 17.52 -3.47
CA VAL A 570 -11.98 17.34 -3.12
C VAL A 570 -12.48 18.55 -2.33
N ASP A 571 -13.69 18.98 -2.57
CA ASP A 571 -14.28 20.20 -1.98
C ASP A 571 -13.32 21.41 -2.16
N ASN A 572 -12.80 21.96 -1.07
CA ASN A 572 -11.80 23.04 -1.07
C ASN A 572 -10.41 22.53 -0.59
N LEU A 573 -10.22 21.23 -0.50
CA LEU A 573 -8.95 20.64 -0.05
C LEU A 573 -7.99 20.51 -1.24
N HIS A 574 -6.87 21.21 -1.16
CA HIS A 574 -5.80 21.14 -2.15
C HIS A 574 -4.86 19.96 -1.85
N ILE A 575 -4.18 19.50 -2.89
CA ILE A 575 -3.07 18.56 -2.74
C ILE A 575 -1.93 19.26 -2.00
N ASN A 576 -1.27 18.54 -1.10
CA ASN A 576 -0.01 18.99 -0.48
C ASN A 576 1.15 18.61 -1.41
N GLY A 577 1.60 19.56 -2.22
CA GLY A 577 2.65 19.32 -3.21
C GLY A 577 4.02 19.03 -2.58
N GLU A 578 4.30 19.51 -1.36
CA GLU A 578 5.50 19.16 -0.61
C GLU A 578 5.48 17.69 -0.16
N LEU A 579 4.34 17.22 0.33
CA LEU A 579 4.17 15.82 0.71
C LEU A 579 4.28 14.88 -0.48
N THR A 580 3.67 15.26 -1.61
CA THR A 580 3.52 14.37 -2.78
C THR A 580 4.61 14.56 -3.85
N GLN A 581 5.63 15.39 -3.61
CA GLN A 581 6.59 15.76 -4.67
C GLN A 581 7.37 14.56 -5.24
N GLY A 582 7.80 13.62 -4.40
CA GLY A 582 8.55 12.44 -4.86
C GLY A 582 7.74 11.60 -5.84
N GLU A 583 6.50 11.31 -5.48
CA GLU A 583 5.55 10.59 -6.33
C GLU A 583 5.26 11.33 -7.64
N ASN A 584 5.07 12.64 -7.57
CA ASN A 584 4.80 13.46 -8.75
C ASN A 584 6.01 13.56 -9.69
N ILE A 585 7.25 13.57 -9.14
CA ILE A 585 8.49 13.51 -9.91
C ILE A 585 8.62 12.14 -10.57
N ALA A 586 8.34 11.06 -9.83
CA ALA A 586 8.41 9.69 -10.30
C ALA A 586 7.39 9.42 -11.42
N ASP A 587 6.15 9.89 -11.30
CA ASP A 587 5.14 9.81 -12.35
C ASP A 587 5.58 10.52 -13.64
N LEU A 588 6.11 11.74 -13.51
CA LEU A 588 6.56 12.52 -14.68
C LEU A 588 7.75 11.85 -15.37
N GLY A 589 8.75 11.40 -14.59
CA GLY A 589 9.91 10.68 -15.13
C GLY A 589 9.50 9.36 -15.77
N GLY A 590 8.66 8.59 -15.07
CA GLY A 590 8.18 7.29 -15.53
C GLY A 590 7.47 7.34 -16.87
N ILE A 591 6.48 8.24 -17.02
CA ILE A 591 5.72 8.34 -18.27
C ILE A 591 6.57 8.86 -19.44
N ILE A 592 7.52 9.77 -19.20
CA ILE A 592 8.44 10.26 -20.23
C ILE A 592 9.33 9.11 -20.73
N MET A 593 9.98 8.36 -19.82
CA MET A 593 10.86 7.24 -20.19
C MET A 593 10.08 6.11 -20.89
N ALA A 594 8.87 5.84 -20.40
CA ALA A 594 7.99 4.83 -21.00
C ALA A 594 7.59 5.20 -22.44
N TYR A 595 7.20 6.45 -22.68
CA TYR A 595 6.82 6.91 -24.01
C TYR A 595 8.00 6.91 -25.00
N GLU A 596 9.17 7.42 -24.57
CA GLU A 596 10.37 7.39 -25.39
C GLU A 596 10.83 5.96 -25.74
N SER A 597 10.72 5.03 -24.78
CA SER A 597 10.97 3.61 -25.01
C SER A 597 9.95 3.00 -25.97
N PHE A 598 8.66 3.32 -25.81
CA PHE A 598 7.59 2.89 -26.70
C PHE A 598 7.81 3.33 -28.16
N LYS A 599 8.32 4.55 -28.38
CA LYS A 599 8.63 5.04 -29.75
C LYS A 599 9.65 4.17 -30.48
N LYS A 600 10.42 3.34 -29.77
CA LYS A 600 11.40 2.41 -30.36
C LYS A 600 10.80 1.06 -30.76
N THR A 601 9.54 0.76 -30.37
CA THR A 601 8.86 -0.49 -30.70
C THR A 601 8.42 -0.54 -32.17
N GLU A 602 8.17 -1.74 -32.69
CA GLU A 602 7.65 -1.95 -34.04
C GLU A 602 6.23 -1.37 -34.22
N GLN A 603 5.40 -1.44 -33.16
CA GLN A 603 4.05 -0.86 -33.17
C GLN A 603 4.09 0.63 -33.47
N TYR A 604 4.98 1.37 -32.81
CA TYR A 604 5.12 2.81 -33.01
C TYR A 604 5.74 3.13 -34.39
N LYS A 605 6.89 2.53 -34.72
CA LYS A 605 7.62 2.78 -35.98
C LYS A 605 6.79 2.52 -37.23
N LYS A 606 5.98 1.46 -37.21
CA LYS A 606 5.08 1.10 -38.30
C LYS A 606 3.72 1.79 -38.26
N ASN A 607 3.50 2.67 -37.28
CA ASN A 607 2.23 3.36 -37.04
C ASN A 607 1.01 2.41 -37.01
N ILE A 608 1.12 1.28 -36.29
CA ILE A 608 0.07 0.25 -36.24
C ILE A 608 -1.13 0.76 -35.45
N ASN A 609 -2.21 1.02 -36.16
CA ASN A 609 -3.48 1.44 -35.54
C ASN A 609 -4.23 0.22 -35.01
N ILE A 610 -4.71 0.32 -33.76
CA ILE A 610 -5.53 -0.71 -33.10
C ILE A 610 -6.84 -0.06 -32.63
N ALA A 611 -7.97 -0.64 -32.99
CA ALA A 611 -9.30 -0.14 -32.66
C ALA A 611 -9.56 1.32 -33.07
N GLY A 612 -8.95 1.79 -34.17
CA GLY A 612 -9.07 3.17 -34.65
C GLY A 612 -8.17 4.18 -33.92
N LEU A 613 -7.34 3.72 -33.00
CA LEU A 613 -6.38 4.54 -32.24
C LEU A 613 -4.98 4.40 -32.84
N ASN A 614 -4.33 5.51 -33.17
CA ASN A 614 -2.92 5.51 -33.53
C ASN A 614 -2.05 5.20 -32.29
N PRO A 615 -0.78 4.80 -32.46
CA PRO A 615 0.06 4.38 -31.35
C PRO A 615 0.15 5.38 -30.20
N SER A 616 0.32 6.67 -30.47
CA SER A 616 0.43 7.71 -29.43
C SER A 616 -0.86 7.87 -28.65
N LYS A 617 -2.02 7.96 -29.32
CA LYS A 617 -3.32 8.02 -28.64
C LYS A 617 -3.54 6.80 -27.77
N ARG A 618 -3.19 5.62 -28.27
CA ARG A 618 -3.34 4.37 -27.55
C ARG A 618 -2.45 4.30 -26.32
N PHE A 619 -1.21 4.79 -26.41
CA PHE A 619 -0.30 4.88 -25.26
C PHE A 619 -0.84 5.81 -24.17
N PHE A 620 -1.23 7.04 -24.51
CA PHE A 620 -1.74 7.97 -23.49
C PHE A 620 -3.07 7.52 -22.88
N LEU A 621 -3.94 6.86 -23.65
CA LEU A 621 -5.13 6.22 -23.08
C LEU A 621 -4.78 5.04 -22.18
N GLY A 622 -3.73 4.28 -22.50
CA GLY A 622 -3.16 3.22 -21.66
C GLY A 622 -2.63 3.77 -20.34
N TYR A 623 -1.96 4.90 -20.35
CA TYR A 623 -1.52 5.57 -19.13
C TYR A 623 -2.70 6.04 -18.25
N ALA A 624 -3.74 6.59 -18.88
CA ALA A 624 -4.95 6.95 -18.12
C ALA A 624 -5.69 5.71 -17.61
N LEU A 625 -5.57 4.55 -18.24
CA LEU A 625 -6.10 3.28 -17.76
C LEU A 625 -5.37 2.80 -16.50
N GLU A 626 -4.04 2.98 -16.39
CA GLU A 626 -3.25 2.66 -15.20
C GLU A 626 -3.83 3.33 -13.95
N TRP A 627 -4.32 4.56 -14.09
CA TRP A 627 -4.88 5.37 -13.01
C TRP A 627 -6.41 5.45 -13.04
N MET A 628 -7.09 4.55 -13.77
CA MET A 628 -8.55 4.52 -13.89
C MET A 628 -9.18 4.13 -12.54
N VAL A 629 -9.29 5.09 -11.63
CA VAL A 629 -9.92 4.90 -10.32
C VAL A 629 -10.84 6.07 -10.00
N ASN A 630 -12.06 5.76 -9.58
CA ASN A 630 -13.03 6.72 -9.04
C ASN A 630 -13.18 6.47 -7.54
N THR A 631 -12.89 7.46 -6.70
CA THR A 631 -12.75 7.34 -5.25
C THR A 631 -13.76 8.21 -4.52
N ARG A 632 -14.29 7.73 -3.38
CA ARG A 632 -15.24 8.49 -2.53
C ARG A 632 -14.58 9.76 -1.97
N PRO A 633 -15.35 10.85 -1.82
CA PRO A 633 -14.83 12.13 -1.32
C PRO A 633 -14.11 12.01 0.04
N GLU A 634 -14.65 11.21 0.96
CA GLU A 634 -14.05 10.99 2.29
C GLU A 634 -12.70 10.27 2.18
N ALA A 635 -12.60 9.29 1.29
CA ALA A 635 -11.35 8.57 1.05
C ALA A 635 -10.30 9.47 0.40
N ILE A 636 -10.67 10.35 -0.54
CA ILE A 636 -9.78 11.37 -1.12
C ILE A 636 -9.30 12.34 -0.03
N ALA A 637 -10.19 12.82 0.84
CA ALA A 637 -9.82 13.72 1.93
C ALA A 637 -8.84 13.07 2.92
N ASN A 638 -9.05 11.77 3.23
CA ASN A 638 -8.10 11.00 4.04
C ASN A 638 -6.75 10.83 3.33
N GLN A 639 -6.75 10.50 2.05
CA GLN A 639 -5.53 10.35 1.23
C GLN A 639 -4.69 11.63 1.24
N VAL A 640 -5.28 12.77 0.95
CA VAL A 640 -4.57 14.07 0.92
C VAL A 640 -3.92 14.43 2.27
N LYS A 641 -4.53 14.03 3.39
CA LYS A 641 -3.99 14.29 4.73
C LYS A 641 -2.90 13.31 5.16
N SER A 642 -2.91 12.07 4.66
CA SER A 642 -2.13 10.97 5.24
C SER A 642 -1.29 10.17 4.24
N ASN A 643 -1.29 10.51 2.94
CA ASN A 643 -0.61 9.73 1.90
C ASN A 643 0.28 10.62 1.03
N GLU A 644 1.43 10.10 0.64
CA GLU A 644 2.40 10.79 -0.24
C GLU A 644 2.02 10.72 -1.73
N HIS A 645 1.01 9.92 -2.09
CA HIS A 645 0.49 9.83 -3.45
C HIS A 645 -0.63 10.84 -3.68
N SER A 646 -0.52 11.60 -4.76
CA SER A 646 -1.63 12.43 -5.25
C SER A 646 -2.82 11.56 -5.65
N PRO A 647 -4.08 12.04 -5.55
CA PRO A 647 -5.23 11.30 -6.08
C PRO A 647 -5.08 11.00 -7.58
N GLU A 648 -5.56 9.84 -8.01
CA GLU A 648 -5.27 9.21 -9.30
C GLU A 648 -5.56 10.11 -10.51
N LYS A 649 -6.63 10.91 -10.45
CA LYS A 649 -6.91 11.94 -11.47
C LYS A 649 -5.70 12.85 -11.73
N TRP A 650 -5.03 13.26 -10.67
CA TRP A 650 -3.92 14.21 -10.74
C TRP A 650 -2.60 13.53 -11.11
N ARG A 651 -2.50 12.23 -10.91
CA ARG A 651 -1.40 11.39 -11.43
C ARG A 651 -1.47 11.23 -12.95
N VAL A 652 -2.63 11.48 -13.56
CA VAL A 652 -2.78 11.57 -15.03
C VAL A 652 -2.58 12.99 -15.52
N ILE A 653 -3.36 13.95 -15.00
CA ILE A 653 -3.38 15.33 -15.48
C ILE A 653 -2.05 16.04 -15.22
N GLY A 654 -1.46 15.86 -14.04
CA GLY A 654 -0.23 16.52 -13.63
C GLY A 654 0.95 16.25 -14.58
N PRO A 655 1.38 14.99 -14.76
CA PRO A 655 2.46 14.66 -15.69
C PRO A 655 2.17 15.03 -17.14
N LEU A 656 0.99 14.68 -17.68
CA LEU A 656 0.64 14.91 -19.09
C LEU A 656 0.58 16.40 -19.44
N SER A 657 0.23 17.27 -18.50
CA SER A 657 0.27 18.74 -18.68
C SER A 657 1.68 19.29 -18.91
N ASN A 658 2.73 18.49 -18.71
CA ASN A 658 4.12 18.87 -18.96
C ASN A 658 4.70 18.29 -20.25
N MET A 659 3.96 17.38 -20.96
CA MET A 659 4.47 16.64 -22.11
C MET A 659 4.07 17.27 -23.44
N THR A 660 5.07 17.67 -24.25
CA THR A 660 4.85 18.21 -25.60
C THR A 660 4.21 17.18 -26.53
N ASP A 661 4.58 15.90 -26.41
CA ASP A 661 4.04 14.80 -27.22
C ASP A 661 2.54 14.59 -26.95
N PHE A 662 2.10 14.74 -25.69
CA PHE A 662 0.68 14.74 -25.34
C PHE A 662 -0.05 15.90 -26.03
N TYR A 663 0.53 17.11 -25.98
CA TYR A 663 -0.05 18.28 -26.63
C TYR A 663 -0.24 18.09 -28.12
N SER A 664 0.79 17.59 -28.83
CA SER A 664 0.70 17.34 -30.27
C SER A 664 -0.31 16.23 -30.59
N THR A 665 -0.41 15.19 -29.74
CA THR A 665 -1.33 14.06 -29.96
C THR A 665 -2.81 14.46 -29.81
N PHE A 666 -3.13 15.33 -28.84
CA PHE A 666 -4.51 15.72 -28.53
C PHE A 666 -4.85 17.17 -28.90
N GLY A 667 -3.91 17.92 -29.49
CA GLY A 667 -4.15 19.30 -29.95
C GLY A 667 -4.31 20.30 -28.81
N VAL A 668 -3.58 20.13 -27.71
CA VAL A 668 -3.61 21.04 -26.56
C VAL A 668 -2.93 22.36 -26.94
N LYS A 669 -3.58 23.48 -26.65
CA LYS A 669 -3.14 24.82 -27.02
C LYS A 669 -3.42 25.84 -25.90
N PRO A 670 -2.86 27.07 -25.97
CA PRO A 670 -3.16 28.13 -25.01
C PRO A 670 -4.65 28.33 -24.84
N GLY A 671 -5.11 28.39 -23.57
CA GLY A 671 -6.51 28.51 -23.18
C GLY A 671 -7.21 27.20 -22.81
N ASP A 672 -6.64 26.04 -23.16
CA ASP A 672 -7.12 24.75 -22.67
C ASP A 672 -6.68 24.51 -21.21
N LYS A 673 -7.47 23.76 -20.40
CA LYS A 673 -7.19 23.58 -18.95
C LYS A 673 -5.91 22.81 -18.67
N MET A 674 -5.54 21.87 -19.55
CA MET A 674 -4.29 21.11 -19.41
C MET A 674 -3.07 21.83 -20.02
N TRP A 675 -3.27 23.01 -20.62
CA TRP A 675 -2.15 23.75 -21.19
C TRP A 675 -1.31 24.45 -20.11
N ARG A 676 -0.01 24.36 -20.25
CA ARG A 676 0.98 25.10 -19.46
C ARG A 676 1.99 25.75 -20.40
N SER A 677 2.42 26.97 -20.09
CA SER A 677 3.47 27.66 -20.86
C SER A 677 4.79 26.88 -20.79
N LYS A 678 5.73 27.15 -21.72
CA LYS A 678 7.05 26.49 -21.69
C LYS A 678 7.80 26.70 -20.36
N ASP A 679 7.62 27.89 -19.76
CA ASP A 679 8.31 28.26 -18.51
C ASP A 679 7.67 27.61 -17.27
N GLU A 680 6.38 27.30 -17.35
CA GLU A 680 5.66 26.61 -16.28
C GLU A 680 5.81 25.08 -16.33
N ARG A 681 6.12 24.53 -17.51
CA ARG A 681 6.31 23.07 -17.63
C ARG A 681 7.49 22.60 -16.81
N VAL A 682 7.25 21.55 -16.07
CA VAL A 682 8.29 20.89 -15.27
C VAL A 682 9.20 20.09 -16.21
N LYS A 683 10.50 20.35 -16.15
CA LYS A 683 11.54 19.63 -16.88
C LYS A 683 12.63 19.25 -15.90
N ILE A 684 12.54 18.05 -15.39
CA ILE A 684 13.56 17.46 -14.50
C ILE A 684 14.38 16.47 -15.31
N TRP A 685 13.71 15.51 -15.90
CA TRP A 685 14.30 14.41 -16.71
C TRP A 685 14.01 14.54 -18.18
#